data_c22be5c289e1fee1812aee4a835427aa
#
_entry.id   c22be5c289e1fee1812aee4a835427aa
#
_cell.length_a   1.000
_cell.length_b   1.000
_cell.length_c   1.000
_cell.angle_alpha   90.00
_cell.angle_beta   90.00
_cell.angle_gamma   90.00
#
_symmetry.space_group_name_H-M   'P 1'
#
loop_
_entity.id
_entity.type
_entity.pdbx_description
1 polymer ?
#
loop_
_entity_poly.entity_id
_entity_poly.type
_entity_poly.pdbx_seq_one_letter_code
_entity_poly.pdbx_strand_id
1 'polypeptide(L)'
;MKRWLAVALLAWGPAALAQWNELSFVDPSLRWRTLETANFAVHFAEQHRAQARTVAGTAERILPGMTALLRWRPESRIHVVVLDSADFANGLASPLPFNYTMVFLSPPDEGELLQNREWLELVLTHELFHLVHLDMARAAPLGLRRVFGRVPFLFPNLLQPRWVVEGMAVHAESDPARGYGRLGQAHFEGMMRAEAARGLRSLEEINAGGRGFPLNRDYLYGGYFFAFLQERYGREGLTAFIENYSDNIIPFRVHSNPVAATGKNMDQLWAEYHNWLTARFSPKVASARQGEVIAQGWSITSPALTPDGTRWYISGSGYTLPRLVRQAPGGKPQALRDVELDARLSASPGGGLLLAQPEICGNYNYYYDFNRVGPDGSLKRLTECGRYRIGAPLDDGRTVGVRTENGLAQVVTLEGEVLYRAAAGESITGVAASGASVFVTRLRDGTWSLIRIAGQNTEVLLSDSAIKHSPRLDAAGEVFFIADYGKVFNVWSLRGGRLARWTEAAHGVREMSAPHGGELLLTTIEAEGDTLRTYRLPDSPLQDMSIPASEPSPSSTMPSTEAPDRAYSPWSSVLPRSWLPLIEIADGAVKLGVVTFGQDALGLHQYAVTPVIELTQQELLGNALYVYDGRHQLLLDRTMRVRETVDDEVEAYTIEEGAQWVSTWRHLSLNRRFYWGLGGALERERLHRAGGPTLSEQDERVLGLVAGLDTRRAQWLSEGPSQGMQVRLFAETSHGLHAAYSGDVYRVDWRLHFPLGRTVVSLRWNEAWGEPDAEPFQLGGSDSDPPTLLPILNQRDFALRGYGSGEPSLLGHRARLGTLEWRVPLKDLDRHGMVPPVGFNRFAMNLFFDVGDAWRRGAEPDYHRGFGIELMSEIRIGYVFGYDFRLGVAKGRDQGGETTAYLRLGRSF
;
A
#
# COMPACT_ATOMS: atom_id res chain seq x y z
N MET A 1 -29.11 -6.09 -7.30
CA MET A 1 -28.30 -5.19 -8.13
C MET A 1 -28.40 -3.71 -7.75
N LYS A 2 -29.52 -3.23 -7.20
CA LYS A 2 -29.74 -1.79 -6.85
C LYS A 2 -29.11 -1.34 -5.52
N ARG A 3 -28.81 -2.23 -4.56
CA ARG A 3 -28.08 -1.93 -3.29
C ARG A 3 -26.59 -1.57 -3.51
N TRP A 4 -26.03 -1.90 -4.67
CA TRP A 4 -24.59 -1.82 -4.95
C TRP A 4 -24.11 -0.45 -5.41
N LEU A 5 -24.95 0.41 -5.98
CA LEU A 5 -24.50 1.72 -6.45
C LEU A 5 -24.25 2.69 -5.28
N ALA A 6 -25.08 2.67 -4.24
CA ALA A 6 -24.87 3.47 -3.03
C ALA A 6 -23.67 2.96 -2.23
N VAL A 7 -23.48 1.63 -2.12
CA VAL A 7 -22.33 1.00 -1.47
C VAL A 7 -21.06 1.23 -2.26
N ALA A 8 -21.09 1.21 -3.60
CA ALA A 8 -19.92 1.52 -4.43
C ALA A 8 -19.47 2.99 -4.29
N LEU A 9 -20.41 3.93 -4.13
CA LEU A 9 -20.08 5.33 -3.83
C LEU A 9 -19.58 5.53 -2.39
N LEU A 10 -20.04 4.71 -1.43
CA LEU A 10 -19.56 4.68 -0.06
C LEU A 10 -18.18 4.04 0.07
N ALA A 11 -17.86 3.03 -0.75
CA ALA A 11 -16.53 2.40 -0.80
C ALA A 11 -15.45 3.32 -1.39
N TRP A 12 -15.82 4.43 -2.00
CA TRP A 12 -14.88 5.34 -2.68
C TRP A 12 -14.08 6.27 -1.75
N GLY A 13 -14.62 6.66 -0.61
CA GLY A 13 -13.86 7.44 0.37
C GLY A 13 -12.80 6.58 1.09
N PRO A 14 -13.18 5.40 1.63
CA PRO A 14 -12.27 4.50 2.35
C PRO A 14 -11.50 3.52 1.47
N ALA A 15 -12.00 3.13 0.28
CA ALA A 15 -11.42 2.04 -0.50
C ALA A 15 -10.06 2.37 -1.15
N ALA A 16 -9.79 3.62 -1.45
CA ALA A 16 -8.45 4.06 -1.88
C ALA A 16 -7.42 3.97 -0.74
N LEU A 17 -7.88 4.04 0.51
CA LEU A 17 -7.10 3.85 1.72
C LEU A 17 -7.10 2.37 2.18
N ALA A 18 -7.97 1.53 1.63
CA ALA A 18 -8.24 0.18 2.12
C ALA A 18 -7.09 -0.82 1.95
N GLN A 19 -6.11 -0.59 1.10
CA GLN A 19 -4.93 -1.44 1.00
C GLN A 19 -3.94 -1.25 2.16
N TRP A 20 -3.99 -0.09 2.84
CA TRP A 20 -3.23 0.21 4.07
C TRP A 20 -4.10 0.11 5.33
N ASN A 21 -5.39 -0.20 5.19
CA ASN A 21 -6.45 -0.04 6.20
C ASN A 21 -6.41 -1.02 7.39
N GLU A 22 -5.43 -1.90 7.47
CA GLU A 22 -5.34 -2.78 8.62
C GLU A 22 -4.37 -2.24 9.68
N LEU A 23 -3.37 -1.47 9.27
CA LEU A 23 -2.45 -0.76 10.15
C LEU A 23 -2.75 0.75 10.06
N SER A 24 -3.43 1.28 11.06
CA SER A 24 -3.48 2.72 11.27
C SER A 24 -2.14 3.14 11.87
N PHE A 25 -1.45 4.07 11.22
CA PHE A 25 -0.21 4.65 11.74
C PHE A 25 -0.46 5.77 12.77
N VAL A 26 -1.72 6.05 13.06
CA VAL A 26 -2.16 7.06 14.02
C VAL A 26 -2.63 6.38 15.29
N ASP A 27 -1.85 6.46 16.34
CA ASP A 27 -2.21 5.94 17.67
C ASP A 27 -3.14 6.94 18.39
N PRO A 28 -4.42 6.59 18.63
CA PRO A 28 -5.37 7.46 19.28
C PRO A 28 -5.06 7.69 20.76
N SER A 29 -4.19 6.91 21.37
CA SER A 29 -3.79 7.07 22.77
C SER A 29 -2.77 8.20 23.00
N LEU A 30 -2.11 8.66 21.93
CA LEU A 30 -1.15 9.75 22.00
C LEU A 30 -1.85 11.11 22.16
N ARG A 31 -1.13 12.06 22.76
CA ARG A 31 -1.59 13.44 22.85
C ARG A 31 -1.32 14.17 21.55
N TRP A 32 -2.33 14.24 20.70
CA TRP A 32 -2.25 14.94 19.42
C TRP A 32 -2.42 16.45 19.58
N ARG A 33 -1.64 17.19 18.83
CA ARG A 33 -1.64 18.65 18.80
C ARG A 33 -1.75 19.16 17.36
N THR A 34 -2.14 20.41 17.21
CA THR A 34 -2.24 21.12 15.93
C THR A 34 -1.50 22.44 16.01
N LEU A 35 -0.56 22.66 15.09
CA LEU A 35 0.12 23.92 14.82
C LEU A 35 -0.47 24.51 13.55
N GLU A 36 -0.86 25.79 13.59
CA GLU A 36 -1.46 26.47 12.44
C GLU A 36 -0.54 27.57 11.92
N THR A 37 -0.36 27.60 10.60
CA THR A 37 0.33 28.65 9.85
C THR A 37 -0.63 29.30 8.86
N ALA A 38 -0.13 30.16 7.97
CA ALA A 38 -0.96 30.82 6.97
C ALA A 38 -1.65 29.83 6.04
N ASN A 39 -0.92 28.79 5.59
CA ASN A 39 -1.39 27.83 4.58
C ASN A 39 -1.58 26.40 5.13
N PHE A 40 -1.09 26.09 6.33
CA PHE A 40 -1.07 24.72 6.85
C PHE A 40 -1.70 24.60 8.24
N ALA A 41 -2.28 23.41 8.48
CA ALA A 41 -2.63 22.90 9.80
C ALA A 41 -1.82 21.60 10.01
N VAL A 42 -0.77 21.65 10.81
CA VAL A 42 0.14 20.52 11.05
C VAL A 42 -0.27 19.80 12.33
N HIS A 43 -0.60 18.50 12.19
CA HIS A 43 -1.04 17.62 13.28
C HIS A 43 0.08 16.66 13.66
N PHE A 44 0.35 16.55 14.94
CA PHE A 44 1.50 15.77 15.44
C PHE A 44 1.28 15.27 16.86
N ALA A 45 1.91 14.17 17.23
CA ALA A 45 1.99 13.75 18.61
C ALA A 45 2.92 14.70 19.39
N GLU A 46 2.57 15.07 20.62
CA GLU A 46 3.21 16.14 21.40
C GLU A 46 4.74 16.04 21.46
N GLN A 47 5.27 14.81 21.45
CA GLN A 47 6.71 14.53 21.44
C GLN A 47 7.43 14.96 20.16
N HIS A 48 6.71 15.13 19.03
CA HIS A 48 7.26 15.50 17.72
C HIS A 48 7.12 17.01 17.42
N ARG A 49 6.96 17.85 18.44
CA ARG A 49 6.73 19.30 18.28
C ARG A 49 7.83 20.00 17.48
N ALA A 50 9.10 19.66 17.74
CA ALA A 50 10.23 20.24 17.01
C ALA A 50 10.18 19.90 15.51
N GLN A 51 9.93 18.65 15.19
CA GLN A 51 9.80 18.18 13.81
C GLN A 51 8.59 18.82 13.11
N ALA A 52 7.47 18.93 13.80
CA ALA A 52 6.27 19.59 13.25
C ALA A 52 6.51 21.06 12.91
N ARG A 53 7.30 21.77 13.72
CA ARG A 53 7.71 23.16 13.45
C ARG A 53 8.59 23.26 12.21
N THR A 54 9.52 22.31 12.03
CA THR A 54 10.37 22.22 10.84
C THR A 54 9.55 21.88 9.59
N VAL A 55 8.64 20.90 9.70
CA VAL A 55 7.71 20.55 8.62
C VAL A 55 6.88 21.76 8.19
N ALA A 56 6.29 22.48 9.14
CA ALA A 56 5.47 23.67 8.86
C ALA A 56 6.27 24.78 8.18
N GLY A 57 7.46 25.10 8.69
CA GLY A 57 8.34 26.12 8.11
C GLY A 57 8.81 25.74 6.70
N THR A 58 9.18 24.48 6.50
CA THR A 58 9.61 23.96 5.21
C THR A 58 8.46 23.97 4.20
N ALA A 59 7.25 23.55 4.59
CA ALA A 59 6.06 23.56 3.74
C ALA A 59 5.70 24.99 3.30
N GLU A 60 5.73 25.99 4.20
CA GLU A 60 5.49 27.39 3.86
C GLU A 60 6.53 27.95 2.87
N ARG A 61 7.79 27.51 2.96
CA ARG A 61 8.85 27.90 2.03
C ARG A 61 8.66 27.30 0.63
N ILE A 62 8.20 26.06 0.55
CA ILE A 62 8.05 25.31 -0.70
C ILE A 62 6.81 25.73 -1.50
N LEU A 63 5.68 25.91 -0.84
CA LEU A 63 4.37 26.13 -1.46
C LEU A 63 4.33 27.26 -2.51
N PRO A 64 4.95 28.44 -2.30
CA PRO A 64 4.91 29.52 -3.28
C PRO A 64 5.48 29.15 -4.66
N GLY A 65 6.55 28.37 -4.70
CA GLY A 65 7.14 27.89 -5.94
C GLY A 65 6.21 26.99 -6.74
N MET A 66 5.48 26.09 -6.05
CA MET A 66 4.52 25.19 -6.66
C MET A 66 3.28 25.92 -7.17
N THR A 67 2.73 26.83 -6.36
CA THR A 67 1.56 27.62 -6.77
C THR A 67 1.86 28.54 -7.96
N ALA A 68 3.09 29.04 -8.06
CA ALA A 68 3.55 29.80 -9.21
C ALA A 68 3.76 28.94 -10.47
N LEU A 69 4.28 27.71 -10.30
CA LEU A 69 4.45 26.75 -11.40
C LEU A 69 3.11 26.33 -11.99
N LEU A 70 2.16 25.95 -11.14
CA LEU A 70 0.85 25.43 -11.55
C LEU A 70 -0.19 26.53 -11.76
N ARG A 71 0.11 27.80 -11.47
CA ARG A 71 -0.83 28.93 -11.51
C ARG A 71 -2.15 28.59 -10.77
N TRP A 72 -2.01 27.87 -9.65
CA TRP A 72 -3.12 27.44 -8.81
C TRP A 72 -2.73 27.53 -7.34
N ARG A 73 -3.68 27.98 -6.51
CA ARG A 73 -3.54 28.01 -5.06
C ARG A 73 -4.74 27.34 -4.42
N PRO A 74 -4.55 26.32 -3.56
CA PRO A 74 -5.63 25.74 -2.78
C PRO A 74 -6.37 26.79 -1.94
N GLU A 75 -7.69 26.75 -1.96
CA GLU A 75 -8.53 27.75 -1.26
C GLU A 75 -8.56 27.55 0.26
N SER A 76 -8.31 26.31 0.74
CA SER A 76 -8.30 25.97 2.17
C SER A 76 -6.90 25.61 2.64
N ARG A 77 -6.68 25.72 3.95
CA ARG A 77 -5.45 25.21 4.57
C ARG A 77 -5.25 23.73 4.25
N ILE A 78 -4.00 23.35 4.04
CA ILE A 78 -3.57 21.98 3.84
C ILE A 78 -3.30 21.37 5.21
N HIS A 79 -3.91 20.20 5.47
CA HIS A 79 -3.64 19.43 6.68
C HIS A 79 -2.41 18.54 6.47
N VAL A 80 -1.45 18.60 7.40
CA VAL A 80 -0.24 17.77 7.38
C VAL A 80 -0.19 16.94 8.64
N VAL A 81 -0.16 15.63 8.52
CA VAL A 81 0.00 14.70 9.66
C VAL A 81 1.44 14.23 9.72
N VAL A 82 2.13 14.51 10.82
CA VAL A 82 3.53 14.12 11.04
C VAL A 82 3.58 12.83 11.85
N LEU A 83 4.19 11.81 11.29
CA LEU A 83 4.22 10.45 11.83
C LEU A 83 5.66 9.95 12.06
N ASP A 84 5.90 9.36 13.22
CA ASP A 84 7.13 8.62 13.54
C ASP A 84 6.82 7.15 13.87
N SER A 85 5.70 6.65 13.36
CA SER A 85 5.18 5.31 13.61
C SER A 85 5.66 4.26 12.61
N ALA A 86 6.59 4.60 11.72
CA ALA A 86 7.17 3.64 10.79
C ALA A 86 8.65 3.90 10.54
N ASP A 87 9.41 2.82 10.36
CA ASP A 87 10.83 2.87 10.04
C ASP A 87 11.07 2.79 8.51
N PHE A 88 10.16 3.30 7.72
CA PHE A 88 10.34 3.49 6.28
C PHE A 88 10.10 4.94 5.88
N ALA A 89 10.74 5.36 4.81
CA ALA A 89 10.57 6.68 4.22
C ALA A 89 9.36 6.66 3.28
N ASN A 90 8.32 7.47 3.57
CA ASN A 90 7.14 7.60 2.73
C ASN A 90 6.39 8.90 3.00
N GLY A 91 5.52 9.28 2.05
CA GLY A 91 4.48 10.28 2.18
C GLY A 91 3.20 9.81 1.51
N LEU A 92 2.12 10.51 1.75
CA LEU A 92 0.84 10.28 1.08
C LEU A 92 0.08 11.59 1.03
N ALA A 93 -0.50 11.92 -0.14
CA ALA A 93 -1.32 13.10 -0.33
C ALA A 93 -2.69 12.78 -0.92
N SER A 94 -3.72 13.49 -0.49
CA SER A 94 -5.06 13.40 -1.08
C SER A 94 -5.76 14.75 -1.04
N PRO A 95 -6.45 15.15 -2.13
CA PRO A 95 -7.30 16.34 -2.10
C PRO A 95 -8.67 16.06 -1.47
N LEU A 96 -8.99 14.82 -1.05
CA LEU A 96 -10.29 14.40 -0.57
C LEU A 96 -10.23 13.77 0.83
N PRO A 97 -11.21 14.07 1.69
CA PRO A 97 -12.32 15.02 1.56
C PRO A 97 -11.88 16.50 1.70
N PHE A 98 -10.65 16.75 2.06
CA PHE A 98 -9.94 18.04 2.11
C PHE A 98 -8.48 17.81 1.73
N ASN A 99 -7.74 18.88 1.44
CA ASN A 99 -6.31 18.76 1.13
C ASN A 99 -5.56 18.30 2.37
N TYR A 100 -5.02 17.07 2.36
CA TYR A 100 -4.21 16.55 3.45
C TYR A 100 -3.04 15.72 2.94
N THR A 101 -1.98 15.67 3.72
CA THR A 101 -0.82 14.81 3.53
C THR A 101 -0.38 14.19 4.84
N MET A 102 0.16 12.98 4.77
CA MET A 102 0.87 12.30 5.85
C MET A 102 2.35 12.23 5.47
N VAL A 103 3.22 12.51 6.43
CA VAL A 103 4.68 12.52 6.25
C VAL A 103 5.32 11.69 7.34
N PHE A 104 6.08 10.66 6.94
CA PHE A 104 6.87 9.85 7.88
C PHE A 104 8.24 10.46 8.09
N LEU A 105 8.66 10.54 9.36
CA LEU A 105 9.91 11.19 9.76
C LEU A 105 11.15 10.37 9.46
N SER A 106 11.04 9.04 9.37
CA SER A 106 12.17 8.15 9.09
C SER A 106 12.78 8.44 7.71
N PRO A 107 14.08 8.79 7.63
CA PRO A 107 14.73 9.03 6.34
C PRO A 107 14.98 7.73 5.57
N PRO A 108 15.14 7.79 4.23
CA PRO A 108 15.54 6.64 3.43
C PRO A 108 16.97 6.24 3.74
N ASP A 109 17.25 4.95 3.66
CA ASP A 109 18.57 4.38 3.85
C ASP A 109 19.06 3.58 2.63
N GLU A 110 18.21 3.37 1.62
CA GLU A 110 18.55 2.70 0.37
C GLU A 110 17.59 3.09 -0.79
N GLY A 111 17.91 2.64 -1.98
CA GLY A 111 17.06 2.67 -3.15
C GLY A 111 16.95 4.02 -3.84
N GLU A 112 15.84 4.19 -4.53
CA GLU A 112 15.58 5.34 -5.42
C GLU A 112 15.34 6.67 -4.70
N LEU A 113 15.17 6.65 -3.38
CA LEU A 113 14.97 7.84 -2.57
C LEU A 113 16.29 8.43 -2.03
N LEU A 114 17.43 7.74 -2.22
CA LEU A 114 18.74 8.28 -1.87
C LEU A 114 19.13 9.38 -2.85
N GLN A 115 19.36 10.58 -2.36
CA GLN A 115 19.69 11.76 -3.18
C GLN A 115 20.33 12.87 -2.33
N ASN A 116 20.70 13.98 -2.93
CA ASN A 116 21.48 15.04 -2.26
C ASN A 116 20.65 16.06 -1.46
N ARG A 117 19.32 15.87 -1.36
CA ARG A 117 18.43 16.73 -0.58
C ARG A 117 18.00 16.03 0.69
N GLU A 118 17.74 16.78 1.74
CA GLU A 118 17.21 16.24 2.99
C GLU A 118 15.82 15.62 2.80
N TRP A 119 15.56 14.53 3.54
CA TRP A 119 14.34 13.74 3.39
C TRP A 119 13.05 14.54 3.53
N LEU A 120 12.92 15.34 4.60
CA LEU A 120 11.67 16.10 4.82
C LEU A 120 11.41 17.11 3.70
N GLU A 121 12.46 17.74 3.16
CA GLU A 121 12.30 18.65 2.01
C GLU A 121 11.89 17.90 0.75
N LEU A 122 12.46 16.73 0.51
CA LEU A 122 12.09 15.88 -0.63
C LEU A 122 10.62 15.46 -0.57
N VAL A 123 10.23 14.80 0.53
CA VAL A 123 8.86 14.27 0.66
C VAL A 123 7.82 15.38 0.67
N LEU A 124 8.08 16.49 1.35
CA LEU A 124 7.17 17.64 1.32
C LEU A 124 7.05 18.24 -0.08
N THR A 125 8.16 18.30 -0.85
CA THR A 125 8.11 18.78 -2.23
C THR A 125 7.23 17.88 -3.09
N HIS A 126 7.36 16.57 -2.95
CA HIS A 126 6.58 15.59 -3.69
C HIS A 126 5.09 15.66 -3.33
N GLU A 127 4.77 15.54 -2.04
CA GLU A 127 3.39 15.46 -1.56
C GLU A 127 2.62 16.78 -1.71
N LEU A 128 3.25 17.91 -1.46
CA LEU A 128 2.61 19.21 -1.68
C LEU A 128 2.37 19.49 -3.16
N PHE A 129 3.26 19.01 -4.04
CA PHE A 129 3.00 19.08 -5.47
C PHE A 129 1.73 18.32 -5.86
N HIS A 130 1.57 17.09 -5.35
CA HIS A 130 0.32 16.35 -5.54
C HIS A 130 -0.89 17.16 -5.10
N LEU A 131 -0.86 17.76 -3.91
CA LEU A 131 -2.01 18.50 -3.37
C LEU A 131 -2.37 19.70 -4.26
N VAL A 132 -1.39 20.49 -4.69
CA VAL A 132 -1.65 21.64 -5.56
C VAL A 132 -2.16 21.18 -6.94
N HIS A 133 -1.54 20.13 -7.52
CA HIS A 133 -1.91 19.57 -8.80
C HIS A 133 -3.30 18.92 -8.80
N LEU A 134 -3.56 18.03 -7.83
CA LEU A 134 -4.82 17.29 -7.76
C LEU A 134 -6.01 18.18 -7.33
N ASP A 135 -5.76 19.22 -6.53
CA ASP A 135 -6.79 20.21 -6.16
C ASP A 135 -7.16 21.14 -7.30
N MET A 136 -6.31 21.27 -8.32
CA MET A 136 -6.53 22.19 -9.42
C MET A 136 -7.75 21.83 -10.23
N ALA A 137 -8.67 22.79 -10.40
CA ALA A 137 -9.82 22.69 -11.28
C ALA A 137 -10.11 24.05 -11.89
N ARG A 138 -10.55 24.07 -13.15
CA ARG A 138 -10.86 25.30 -13.89
C ARG A 138 -12.26 25.22 -14.50
N ALA A 139 -12.77 26.34 -14.99
CA ALA A 139 -14.03 26.44 -15.71
C ALA A 139 -15.18 25.68 -15.03
N ALA A 140 -15.84 24.76 -15.72
CA ALA A 140 -17.04 24.07 -15.26
C ALA A 140 -16.78 23.14 -14.05
N PRO A 141 -15.73 22.31 -13.97
CA PRO A 141 -15.41 21.56 -12.75
C PRO A 141 -15.31 22.44 -11.51
N LEU A 142 -14.67 23.60 -11.61
CA LEU A 142 -14.58 24.56 -10.50
C LEU A 142 -15.95 25.13 -10.12
N GLY A 143 -16.78 25.49 -11.11
CA GLY A 143 -18.13 25.98 -10.90
C GLY A 143 -19.02 24.97 -10.18
N LEU A 144 -18.99 23.72 -10.64
CA LEU A 144 -19.73 22.62 -10.02
C LEU A 144 -19.23 22.30 -8.62
N ARG A 145 -17.90 22.35 -8.39
CA ARG A 145 -17.30 22.15 -7.06
C ARG A 145 -17.78 23.18 -6.02
N ARG A 146 -18.03 24.42 -6.45
CA ARG A 146 -18.61 25.45 -5.56
C ARG A 146 -20.06 25.13 -5.15
N VAL A 147 -20.79 24.34 -5.94
CA VAL A 147 -22.15 23.92 -5.65
C VAL A 147 -22.16 22.62 -4.84
N PHE A 148 -21.47 21.59 -5.30
CA PHE A 148 -21.54 20.23 -4.76
C PHE A 148 -20.43 19.92 -3.75
N GLY A 149 -19.47 20.83 -3.58
CA GLY A 149 -18.31 20.62 -2.73
C GLY A 149 -17.26 19.69 -3.35
N ARG A 150 -16.49 19.03 -2.50
CA ARG A 150 -15.32 18.24 -2.88
C ARG A 150 -15.71 16.80 -3.28
N VAL A 151 -16.39 16.70 -4.38
CA VAL A 151 -16.81 15.42 -4.98
C VAL A 151 -15.69 14.90 -5.90
N PRO A 152 -15.30 13.61 -5.86
CA PRO A 152 -14.17 13.07 -6.63
C PRO A 152 -14.17 13.42 -8.13
N PHE A 153 -15.32 13.35 -8.80
CA PHE A 153 -15.44 13.66 -10.23
C PHE A 153 -15.24 15.13 -10.60
N LEU A 154 -15.22 16.01 -9.61
CA LEU A 154 -14.94 17.43 -9.79
C LEU A 154 -13.47 17.80 -9.53
N PHE A 155 -12.61 16.78 -9.48
CA PHE A 155 -11.16 16.88 -9.42
C PHE A 155 -10.58 16.22 -10.67
N PRO A 156 -10.55 16.92 -11.83
CA PRO A 156 -10.13 16.30 -13.09
C PRO A 156 -8.77 15.62 -13.00
N ASN A 157 -7.81 16.25 -12.34
CA ASN A 157 -6.44 15.74 -12.22
C ASN A 157 -6.33 14.46 -11.36
N LEU A 158 -7.30 14.18 -10.49
CA LEU A 158 -7.39 12.91 -9.76
C LEU A 158 -7.71 11.72 -10.67
N LEU A 159 -8.29 11.98 -11.84
CA LEU A 159 -8.74 10.98 -12.81
C LEU A 159 -7.74 10.78 -13.96
N GLN A 160 -6.48 11.14 -13.75
CA GLN A 160 -5.38 10.89 -14.67
C GLN A 160 -4.72 9.52 -14.42
N PRO A 161 -3.99 8.97 -15.43
CA PRO A 161 -3.13 7.81 -15.21
C PRO A 161 -2.10 8.08 -14.11
N ARG A 162 -1.78 7.07 -13.32
CA ARG A 162 -0.84 7.19 -12.22
C ARG A 162 0.53 7.74 -12.68
N TRP A 163 1.04 7.30 -13.83
CA TRP A 163 2.31 7.80 -14.35
C TRP A 163 2.31 9.32 -14.65
N VAL A 164 1.14 9.90 -14.95
CA VAL A 164 1.00 11.35 -15.12
C VAL A 164 1.09 12.03 -13.76
N VAL A 165 0.32 11.54 -12.78
CA VAL A 165 0.26 12.11 -11.43
C VAL A 165 1.61 12.03 -10.73
N GLU A 166 2.19 10.83 -10.68
CA GLU A 166 3.47 10.57 -10.01
C GLU A 166 4.66 11.17 -10.79
N GLY A 167 4.60 11.07 -12.11
CA GLY A 167 5.67 11.60 -12.96
C GLY A 167 5.83 13.11 -12.86
N MET A 168 4.74 13.86 -12.74
CA MET A 168 4.80 15.31 -12.51
C MET A 168 5.41 15.63 -11.14
N ALA A 169 5.08 14.88 -10.11
CA ALA A 169 5.65 15.08 -8.78
C ALA A 169 7.15 14.77 -8.77
N VAL A 170 7.57 13.65 -9.42
CA VAL A 170 9.00 13.32 -9.63
C VAL A 170 9.73 14.43 -10.39
N HIS A 171 9.11 14.98 -11.42
CA HIS A 171 9.70 16.10 -12.17
C HIS A 171 9.84 17.36 -11.29
N ALA A 172 8.80 17.69 -10.51
CA ALA A 172 8.79 18.85 -9.64
C ALA A 172 9.78 18.78 -8.46
N GLU A 173 10.01 17.58 -7.92
CA GLU A 173 11.00 17.37 -6.85
C GLU A 173 12.45 17.40 -7.35
N SER A 174 12.67 17.27 -8.67
CA SER A 174 13.98 17.01 -9.26
C SER A 174 14.67 18.26 -9.79
N ASP A 175 15.97 18.37 -9.49
CA ASP A 175 16.93 19.28 -10.11
C ASP A 175 18.19 18.45 -10.45
N PRO A 176 18.26 17.87 -11.66
CA PRO A 176 19.37 16.99 -12.04
C PRO A 176 20.75 17.67 -11.99
N ALA A 177 20.82 19.00 -12.17
CA ALA A 177 22.09 19.73 -12.10
C ALA A 177 22.66 19.72 -10.67
N ARG A 178 21.79 19.65 -9.66
CA ARG A 178 22.17 19.57 -8.24
C ARG A 178 22.17 18.15 -7.69
N GLY A 179 21.79 17.16 -8.47
CA GLY A 179 21.55 15.79 -7.98
C GLY A 179 20.36 15.66 -7.04
N TYR A 180 19.37 16.54 -7.17
CA TYR A 180 18.15 16.54 -6.38
C TYR A 180 17.03 15.76 -7.06
N GLY A 181 16.23 15.05 -6.25
CA GLY A 181 15.10 14.25 -6.69
C GLY A 181 15.50 13.04 -7.53
N ARG A 182 14.51 12.21 -7.88
CA ARG A 182 14.74 10.94 -8.57
C ARG A 182 15.41 11.10 -9.95
N LEU A 183 15.13 12.17 -10.71
CA LEU A 183 15.75 12.41 -12.01
C LEU A 183 17.22 12.84 -11.92
N GLY A 184 17.68 13.21 -10.72
CA GLY A 184 19.06 13.64 -10.49
C GLY A 184 19.99 12.51 -10.02
N GLN A 185 19.49 11.28 -9.80
CA GLN A 185 20.23 10.23 -9.15
C GLN A 185 20.45 8.97 -10.03
N ALA A 186 21.56 8.28 -9.77
CA ALA A 186 22.06 7.21 -10.63
C ALA A 186 21.24 5.93 -10.63
N HIS A 187 20.48 5.62 -9.55
CA HIS A 187 19.63 4.42 -9.50
C HIS A 187 18.47 4.53 -10.51
N PHE A 188 17.81 5.68 -10.50
CA PHE A 188 16.69 5.97 -11.40
C PHE A 188 17.13 6.00 -12.87
N GLU A 189 18.30 6.60 -13.12
CA GLU A 189 18.94 6.57 -14.44
C GLU A 189 19.35 5.15 -14.85
N GLY A 190 19.87 4.35 -13.93
CA GLY A 190 20.22 2.94 -14.13
C GLY A 190 19.01 2.09 -14.53
N MET A 191 17.87 2.28 -13.85
CA MET A 191 16.62 1.59 -14.21
C MET A 191 16.16 1.96 -15.62
N MET A 192 16.22 3.23 -16.01
CA MET A 192 15.86 3.65 -17.37
C MET A 192 16.82 3.11 -18.43
N ARG A 193 18.12 3.00 -18.12
CA ARG A 193 19.08 2.33 -19.02
C ARG A 193 18.77 0.84 -19.18
N ALA A 194 18.39 0.16 -18.09
CA ALA A 194 17.96 -1.23 -18.14
C ALA A 194 16.68 -1.41 -18.99
N GLU A 195 15.68 -0.54 -18.82
CA GLU A 195 14.47 -0.53 -19.65
C GLU A 195 14.79 -0.25 -21.12
N ALA A 196 15.66 0.69 -21.43
CA ALA A 196 16.08 1.00 -22.80
C ALA A 196 16.83 -0.18 -23.45
N ALA A 197 17.66 -0.89 -22.69
CA ALA A 197 18.39 -2.09 -23.16
C ALA A 197 17.46 -3.29 -23.43
N ARG A 198 16.39 -3.44 -22.61
CA ARG A 198 15.37 -4.49 -22.78
C ARG A 198 14.44 -4.19 -23.97
N GLY A 199 14.19 -2.93 -24.26
CA GLY A 199 13.13 -2.39 -25.11
C GLY A 199 12.07 -1.66 -24.28
N LEU A 200 11.88 -0.38 -24.62
CA LEU A 200 10.97 0.50 -23.89
C LEU A 200 9.52 0.01 -23.93
N ARG A 201 8.80 0.24 -22.84
CA ARG A 201 7.40 -0.19 -22.69
C ARG A 201 6.45 0.71 -23.47
N SER A 202 5.38 0.11 -24.00
CA SER A 202 4.31 0.87 -24.65
C SER A 202 3.53 1.72 -23.64
N LEU A 203 2.82 2.73 -24.16
CA LEU A 203 1.92 3.57 -23.35
C LEU A 203 0.86 2.72 -22.62
N GLU A 204 0.34 1.68 -23.28
CA GLU A 204 -0.66 0.77 -22.71
C GLU A 204 -0.11 -0.04 -21.52
N GLU A 205 1.17 -0.44 -21.57
CA GLU A 205 1.83 -1.13 -20.45
C GLU A 205 2.04 -0.20 -19.26
N ILE A 206 2.38 1.07 -19.52
CA ILE A 206 2.57 2.04 -18.46
C ILE A 206 1.22 2.47 -17.85
N ASN A 207 0.19 2.67 -18.67
CA ASN A 207 -1.17 2.96 -18.17
C ASN A 207 -1.74 1.85 -17.30
N ALA A 208 -1.39 0.60 -17.55
CA ALA A 208 -1.87 -0.54 -16.77
C ALA A 208 -1.37 -0.52 -15.32
N GLY A 209 -0.24 0.15 -15.02
CA GLY A 209 0.34 0.20 -13.68
C GLY A 209 0.60 -1.22 -13.13
N GLY A 210 1.13 -2.13 -13.95
CA GLY A 210 1.24 -3.55 -13.66
C GLY A 210 2.13 -3.87 -12.45
N ARG A 211 2.05 -5.14 -12.02
CA ARG A 211 2.76 -5.66 -10.84
C ARG A 211 4.19 -6.15 -11.14
N GLY A 212 4.61 -6.09 -12.41
CA GLY A 212 5.94 -6.50 -12.86
C GLY A 212 7.01 -5.42 -12.69
N PHE A 213 8.26 -5.81 -12.85
CA PHE A 213 9.40 -4.89 -12.80
C PHE A 213 9.45 -3.92 -13.97
N PRO A 214 10.06 -2.74 -13.79
CA PRO A 214 10.41 -2.16 -12.50
C PRO A 214 9.15 -1.80 -11.70
N LEU A 215 9.16 -2.00 -10.39
CA LEU A 215 7.97 -1.86 -9.55
C LEU A 215 7.37 -0.45 -9.60
N ASN A 216 8.21 0.57 -9.64
CA ASN A 216 7.82 1.98 -9.69
C ASN A 216 7.91 2.57 -11.10
N ARG A 217 7.55 1.79 -12.13
CA ARG A 217 7.63 2.22 -13.52
C ARG A 217 6.80 3.46 -13.85
N ASP A 218 5.72 3.68 -13.10
CA ASP A 218 4.88 4.88 -13.20
C ASP A 218 5.68 6.15 -12.91
N TYR A 219 6.47 6.12 -11.84
CA TYR A 219 7.39 7.20 -11.45
C TYR A 219 8.50 7.37 -12.48
N LEU A 220 9.08 6.24 -12.92
CA LEU A 220 10.22 6.22 -13.83
C LEU A 220 9.86 6.82 -15.19
N TYR A 221 8.88 6.24 -15.87
CA TYR A 221 8.47 6.73 -17.19
C TYR A 221 7.81 8.10 -17.11
N GLY A 222 6.99 8.34 -16.10
CA GLY A 222 6.32 9.61 -15.88
C GLY A 222 7.31 10.76 -15.63
N GLY A 223 8.28 10.56 -14.74
CA GLY A 223 9.30 11.57 -14.45
C GLY A 223 10.10 11.99 -15.68
N TYR A 224 10.60 11.02 -16.45
CA TYR A 224 11.30 11.32 -17.70
C TYR A 224 10.40 11.88 -18.80
N PHE A 225 9.10 11.52 -18.83
CA PHE A 225 8.15 12.10 -19.76
C PHE A 225 7.99 13.61 -19.53
N PHE A 226 7.86 14.05 -18.29
CA PHE A 226 7.75 15.47 -17.98
C PHE A 226 9.08 16.22 -18.14
N ALA A 227 10.21 15.57 -17.92
CA ALA A 227 11.51 16.13 -18.30
C ALA A 227 11.63 16.33 -19.81
N PHE A 228 11.23 15.33 -20.61
CA PHE A 228 11.15 15.43 -22.06
C PHE A 228 10.22 16.56 -22.52
N LEU A 229 9.01 16.62 -21.93
CA LEU A 229 8.01 17.63 -22.26
C LEU A 229 8.55 19.05 -22.02
N GLN A 230 9.21 19.26 -20.87
CA GLN A 230 9.81 20.55 -20.55
C GLN A 230 11.01 20.89 -21.46
N GLU A 231 11.88 19.92 -21.77
CA GLU A 231 13.04 20.12 -22.64
C GLU A 231 12.60 20.46 -24.09
N ARG A 232 11.56 19.79 -24.59
CA ARG A 232 11.12 19.92 -26.00
C ARG A 232 10.14 21.04 -26.23
N TYR A 233 9.24 21.31 -25.28
CA TYR A 233 8.13 22.25 -25.43
C TYR A 233 8.18 23.41 -24.41
N GLY A 234 9.21 23.47 -23.59
CA GLY A 234 9.42 24.49 -22.59
C GLY A 234 8.45 24.44 -21.40
N ARG A 235 8.63 25.36 -20.48
CA ARG A 235 7.79 25.49 -19.28
C ARG A 235 6.33 25.78 -19.63
N GLU A 236 6.09 26.60 -20.66
CA GLU A 236 4.73 26.95 -21.10
C GLU A 236 4.00 25.73 -21.66
N GLY A 237 4.67 24.83 -22.39
CA GLY A 237 4.09 23.58 -22.86
C GLY A 237 3.70 22.65 -21.71
N LEU A 238 4.56 22.55 -20.70
CA LEU A 238 4.26 21.81 -19.47
C LEU A 238 3.03 22.38 -18.73
N THR A 239 3.01 23.70 -18.50
CA THR A 239 1.90 24.35 -17.80
C THR A 239 0.59 24.21 -18.59
N ALA A 240 0.63 24.38 -19.91
CA ALA A 240 -0.54 24.22 -20.78
C ALA A 240 -1.10 22.79 -20.76
N PHE A 241 -0.23 21.76 -20.68
CA PHE A 241 -0.65 20.37 -20.54
C PHE A 241 -1.49 20.17 -19.28
N ILE A 242 -1.05 20.74 -18.16
CA ILE A 242 -1.74 20.61 -16.86
C ILE A 242 -3.03 21.44 -16.82
N GLU A 243 -2.97 22.67 -17.28
CA GLU A 243 -4.12 23.59 -17.31
C GLU A 243 -5.25 23.08 -18.18
N ASN A 244 -4.94 22.53 -19.36
CA ASN A 244 -5.93 21.99 -20.28
C ASN A 244 -6.69 20.78 -19.72
N TYR A 245 -6.04 19.95 -18.88
CA TYR A 245 -6.73 18.83 -18.26
C TYR A 245 -7.63 19.26 -17.09
N SER A 246 -7.29 20.35 -16.42
CA SER A 246 -7.98 20.83 -15.22
C SER A 246 -9.36 21.43 -15.49
N ASP A 247 -9.76 21.65 -16.75
CA ASP A 247 -11.09 22.12 -17.13
C ASP A 247 -12.04 21.03 -17.63
N ASN A 248 -11.59 19.76 -17.64
CA ASN A 248 -12.37 18.64 -18.16
C ASN A 248 -13.55 18.28 -17.24
N ILE A 249 -14.78 18.36 -17.78
CA ILE A 249 -15.98 17.77 -17.14
C ILE A 249 -16.03 16.28 -17.44
N ILE A 250 -15.68 15.89 -18.68
CA ILE A 250 -15.64 14.47 -19.06
C ILE A 250 -14.27 13.93 -18.63
N PRO A 251 -14.23 13.03 -17.65
CA PRO A 251 -12.97 12.45 -17.21
C PRO A 251 -12.34 11.60 -18.33
N PHE A 252 -11.06 11.27 -18.15
CA PHE A 252 -10.32 10.33 -19.02
C PHE A 252 -9.93 10.84 -20.41
N ARG A 253 -9.99 12.15 -20.70
CA ARG A 253 -9.55 12.75 -21.97
C ARG A 253 -8.03 12.88 -22.08
N VAL A 254 -7.26 11.94 -21.54
CA VAL A 254 -5.78 12.02 -21.52
C VAL A 254 -5.19 11.93 -22.92
N HIS A 255 -5.80 11.15 -23.84
CA HIS A 255 -5.30 10.99 -25.20
C HIS A 255 -5.22 12.32 -26.00
N SER A 256 -6.24 13.15 -25.90
CA SER A 256 -6.30 14.44 -26.63
C SER A 256 -5.71 15.61 -25.84
N ASN A 257 -5.42 15.41 -24.57
CA ASN A 257 -4.95 16.49 -23.68
C ASN A 257 -3.71 17.23 -24.19
N PRO A 258 -2.66 16.57 -24.70
CA PRO A 258 -1.44 17.29 -25.11
C PRO A 258 -1.59 18.10 -26.40
N VAL A 259 -2.67 17.94 -27.17
CA VAL A 259 -2.86 18.63 -28.46
C VAL A 259 -2.76 20.14 -28.30
N ALA A 260 -3.38 20.70 -27.27
CA ALA A 260 -3.36 22.15 -27.01
C ALA A 260 -1.95 22.67 -26.71
N ALA A 261 -1.10 21.88 -26.07
CA ALA A 261 0.25 22.27 -25.67
C ALA A 261 1.31 21.95 -26.73
N THR A 262 1.10 20.91 -27.55
CA THR A 262 2.15 20.34 -28.42
C THR A 262 1.74 20.18 -29.88
N GLY A 263 0.45 20.32 -30.20
CA GLY A 263 -0.12 19.99 -31.52
C GLY A 263 -0.24 18.48 -31.79
N LYS A 264 0.08 17.61 -30.83
CA LYS A 264 0.12 16.15 -30.97
C LYS A 264 -0.79 15.47 -29.98
N ASN A 265 -1.40 14.35 -30.37
CA ASN A 265 -2.08 13.48 -29.40
C ASN A 265 -1.08 12.65 -28.57
N MET A 266 -1.57 11.92 -27.59
CA MET A 266 -0.69 11.18 -26.66
C MET A 266 0.14 10.10 -27.37
N ASP A 267 -0.41 9.38 -28.36
CA ASP A 267 0.33 8.34 -29.06
C ASP A 267 1.50 8.90 -29.86
N GLN A 268 1.26 10.03 -30.57
CA GLN A 268 2.30 10.74 -31.33
C GLN A 268 3.39 11.28 -30.39
N LEU A 269 2.97 11.83 -29.24
CA LEU A 269 3.88 12.37 -28.24
C LEU A 269 4.69 11.27 -27.56
N TRP A 270 4.05 10.12 -27.29
CA TRP A 270 4.72 8.96 -26.72
C TRP A 270 5.78 8.36 -27.65
N ALA A 271 5.50 8.31 -28.94
CA ALA A 271 6.49 7.88 -29.95
C ALA A 271 7.71 8.82 -30.01
N GLU A 272 7.48 10.14 -29.90
CA GLU A 272 8.58 11.12 -29.84
C GLU A 272 9.38 10.98 -28.54
N TYR A 273 8.69 10.76 -27.42
CA TYR A 273 9.30 10.48 -26.14
C TYR A 273 10.16 9.20 -26.16
N HIS A 274 9.70 8.12 -26.79
CA HIS A 274 10.49 6.91 -26.98
C HIS A 274 11.78 7.16 -27.76
N ASN A 275 11.73 7.97 -28.82
CA ASN A 275 12.92 8.35 -29.56
C ASN A 275 13.91 9.17 -28.70
N TRP A 276 13.38 10.07 -27.87
CA TRP A 276 14.18 10.84 -26.94
C TRP A 276 14.85 9.97 -25.88
N LEU A 277 14.11 9.01 -25.29
CA LEU A 277 14.67 8.03 -24.32
C LEU A 277 15.75 7.18 -24.97
N THR A 278 15.49 6.66 -26.17
CA THR A 278 16.45 5.81 -26.90
C THR A 278 17.73 6.58 -27.18
N ALA A 279 17.66 7.81 -27.65
CA ALA A 279 18.82 8.65 -27.92
C ALA A 279 19.64 8.94 -26.65
N ARG A 280 18.97 9.10 -25.52
CA ARG A 280 19.59 9.46 -24.23
C ARG A 280 20.18 8.26 -23.49
N PHE A 281 19.49 7.11 -23.52
CA PHE A 281 19.80 5.95 -22.70
C PHE A 281 20.25 4.73 -23.52
N SER A 282 20.34 4.81 -24.87
CA SER A 282 20.89 3.70 -25.68
C SER A 282 22.27 3.30 -25.18
N PRO A 283 22.51 2.03 -24.99
CA PRO A 283 23.61 1.56 -24.19
C PRO A 283 24.96 1.85 -24.82
N LYS A 284 25.77 2.63 -24.16
CA LYS A 284 27.23 2.58 -24.26
C LYS A 284 27.75 1.40 -23.39
N VAL A 285 27.14 0.20 -23.56
CA VAL A 285 27.46 -0.98 -22.71
C VAL A 285 28.44 -1.88 -23.45
N ALA A 286 29.56 -1.37 -23.89
CA ALA A 286 30.51 -2.20 -24.64
C ALA A 286 31.43 -3.07 -23.77
N SER A 287 31.50 -2.89 -22.42
CA SER A 287 32.51 -3.54 -21.61
C SER A 287 32.15 -3.86 -20.16
N ALA A 288 30.86 -3.95 -19.82
CA ALA A 288 30.45 -4.22 -18.44
C ALA A 288 30.98 -5.55 -17.93
N ARG A 289 31.76 -5.51 -16.84
CA ARG A 289 32.21 -6.69 -16.09
C ARG A 289 31.22 -6.94 -14.95
N GLN A 290 30.26 -7.86 -15.17
CA GLN A 290 29.15 -8.06 -14.23
C GLN A 290 29.30 -9.27 -13.31
N GLY A 291 30.28 -10.16 -13.54
CA GLY A 291 30.43 -11.42 -12.83
C GLY A 291 29.46 -12.51 -13.29
N GLU A 292 29.57 -13.69 -12.69
CA GLU A 292 28.76 -14.86 -13.01
C GLU A 292 27.43 -14.85 -12.28
N VAL A 293 26.33 -15.14 -12.99
CA VAL A 293 24.99 -15.22 -12.42
C VAL A 293 24.83 -16.49 -11.59
N ILE A 294 24.42 -16.37 -10.34
CA ILE A 294 24.15 -17.51 -9.46
C ILE A 294 22.68 -17.67 -9.09
N ALA A 295 21.89 -16.60 -9.15
CA ALA A 295 20.45 -16.66 -8.98
C ALA A 295 19.77 -15.49 -9.70
N GLN A 296 18.54 -15.75 -10.19
CA GLN A 296 17.65 -14.74 -10.73
C GLN A 296 16.25 -14.93 -10.15
N GLY A 297 15.55 -13.86 -9.85
CA GLY A 297 14.22 -13.93 -9.25
C GLY A 297 13.45 -12.61 -9.33
N TRP A 298 12.21 -12.65 -8.88
CA TRP A 298 11.40 -11.44 -8.75
C TRP A 298 12.03 -10.45 -7.77
N SER A 299 12.58 -10.95 -6.65
CA SER A 299 13.37 -10.17 -5.71
C SER A 299 14.51 -11.03 -5.17
N ILE A 300 15.74 -10.51 -5.22
CA ILE A 300 16.91 -11.09 -4.55
C ILE A 300 17.67 -9.96 -3.88
N THR A 301 17.69 -10.00 -2.54
CA THR A 301 18.22 -8.92 -1.72
C THR A 301 19.20 -9.44 -0.67
N SER A 302 19.92 -8.51 -0.08
CA SER A 302 20.78 -8.70 1.09
C SER A 302 21.82 -9.81 0.92
N PRO A 303 22.64 -9.78 -0.13
CA PRO A 303 23.69 -10.78 -0.32
C PRO A 303 24.73 -10.71 0.79
N ALA A 304 25.07 -11.87 1.38
CA ALA A 304 26.08 -11.99 2.40
C ALA A 304 26.98 -13.18 2.12
N LEU A 305 28.29 -13.02 2.34
CA LEU A 305 29.29 -14.04 2.17
C LEU A 305 30.00 -14.26 3.52
N THR A 306 30.00 -15.50 3.99
CA THR A 306 30.65 -15.87 5.26
C THR A 306 32.05 -16.40 5.02
N PRO A 307 32.97 -16.39 6.02
CA PRO A 307 34.39 -16.79 5.87
C PRO A 307 34.59 -18.23 5.37
N ASP A 308 33.63 -19.11 5.57
CA ASP A 308 33.66 -20.47 5.04
C ASP A 308 33.26 -20.56 3.56
N GLY A 309 33.03 -19.42 2.88
CA GLY A 309 32.59 -19.34 1.50
C GLY A 309 31.10 -19.63 1.30
N THR A 310 30.33 -19.74 2.38
CA THR A 310 28.89 -19.94 2.28
C THR A 310 28.20 -18.64 1.87
N ARG A 311 27.32 -18.72 0.86
CA ARG A 311 26.54 -17.61 0.31
C ARG A 311 25.17 -17.59 0.96
N TRP A 312 24.74 -16.40 1.40
CA TRP A 312 23.44 -16.16 1.98
C TRP A 312 22.74 -15.03 1.25
N TYR A 313 21.44 -15.13 1.05
CA TYR A 313 20.62 -14.07 0.45
C TYR A 313 19.14 -14.29 0.75
N ILE A 314 18.33 -13.28 0.50
CA ILE A 314 16.87 -13.35 0.60
C ILE A 314 16.31 -13.42 -0.82
N SER A 315 15.45 -14.41 -1.09
CA SER A 315 14.85 -14.62 -2.42
C SER A 315 13.33 -14.64 -2.33
N GLY A 316 12.68 -13.77 -3.09
CA GLY A 316 11.23 -13.65 -3.23
C GLY A 316 10.75 -14.02 -4.61
N SER A 317 9.66 -14.79 -4.68
CA SER A 317 8.99 -15.16 -5.94
C SER A 317 7.90 -14.17 -6.35
N GLY A 318 7.48 -13.29 -5.44
CA GLY A 318 6.28 -12.46 -5.57
C GLY A 318 4.95 -13.19 -5.32
N TYR A 319 4.96 -14.53 -5.26
CA TYR A 319 3.77 -15.36 -4.99
C TYR A 319 3.70 -15.90 -3.56
N THR A 320 4.85 -16.01 -2.91
CA THR A 320 5.01 -16.48 -1.52
C THR A 320 5.86 -15.49 -0.75
N LEU A 321 5.91 -15.61 0.58
CA LEU A 321 6.86 -14.86 1.38
C LEU A 321 8.29 -15.07 0.88
N PRO A 322 9.17 -14.04 0.97
CA PRO A 322 10.57 -14.21 0.69
C PRO A 322 11.21 -15.27 1.60
N ARG A 323 12.25 -15.91 1.11
CA ARG A 323 12.93 -16.98 1.84
C ARG A 323 14.40 -16.67 2.06
N LEU A 324 14.86 -16.94 3.26
CA LEU A 324 16.28 -16.95 3.56
C LEU A 324 16.90 -18.18 2.88
N VAL A 325 17.87 -17.93 2.01
CA VAL A 325 18.56 -18.94 1.22
C VAL A 325 20.03 -19.04 1.67
N ARG A 326 20.49 -20.26 1.83
CA ARG A 326 21.89 -20.62 2.09
C ARG A 326 22.43 -21.48 0.95
N GLN A 327 23.65 -21.20 0.51
CA GLN A 327 24.38 -22.01 -0.46
C GLN A 327 25.81 -22.23 -0.01
N ALA A 328 26.12 -23.45 0.41
CA ALA A 328 27.50 -23.84 0.72
C ALA A 328 28.38 -23.86 -0.55
N PRO A 329 29.72 -23.71 -0.45
CA PRO A 329 30.60 -23.81 -1.59
C PRO A 329 30.39 -25.11 -2.40
N GLY A 330 30.21 -24.98 -3.70
CA GLY A 330 29.88 -26.10 -4.60
C GLY A 330 28.53 -26.78 -4.39
N GLY A 331 27.73 -26.32 -3.42
CA GLY A 331 26.41 -26.85 -3.11
C GLY A 331 25.28 -26.18 -3.90
N LYS A 332 24.07 -26.79 -3.83
CA LYS A 332 22.86 -26.18 -4.36
C LYS A 332 22.27 -25.20 -3.36
N PRO A 333 21.57 -24.15 -3.83
CA PRO A 333 20.83 -23.24 -2.95
C PRO A 333 19.76 -23.99 -2.14
N GLN A 334 19.70 -23.71 -0.84
CA GLN A 334 18.74 -24.26 0.10
C GLN A 334 17.90 -23.12 0.69
N ALA A 335 16.61 -23.11 0.42
CA ALA A 335 15.68 -22.21 1.08
C ALA A 335 15.35 -22.76 2.47
N LEU A 336 15.73 -22.03 3.51
CA LEU A 336 15.67 -22.51 4.89
C LEU A 336 14.37 -22.16 5.59
N ARG A 337 13.94 -20.90 5.44
CA ARG A 337 12.71 -20.40 6.10
C ARG A 337 12.14 -19.18 5.41
N ASP A 338 10.88 -18.91 5.67
CA ASP A 338 10.24 -17.66 5.29
C ASP A 338 10.74 -16.51 6.18
N VAL A 339 10.89 -15.34 5.57
CA VAL A 339 11.20 -14.07 6.24
C VAL A 339 10.20 -13.01 5.78
N GLU A 340 10.13 -11.90 6.49
CA GLU A 340 9.22 -10.82 6.12
C GLU A 340 9.69 -10.10 4.85
N LEU A 341 8.75 -9.48 4.14
CA LEU A 341 9.08 -8.56 3.07
C LEU A 341 9.92 -7.42 3.65
N ASP A 342 10.90 -6.94 2.92
CA ASP A 342 11.88 -5.93 3.35
C ASP A 342 12.81 -6.36 4.49
N ALA A 343 12.87 -7.66 4.82
CA ALA A 343 13.91 -8.16 5.71
C ALA A 343 15.31 -7.95 5.12
N ARG A 344 16.28 -7.65 5.99
CA ARG A 344 17.66 -7.32 5.60
C ARG A 344 18.66 -8.16 6.35
N LEU A 345 19.56 -8.79 5.60
CA LEU A 345 20.62 -9.63 6.13
C LEU A 345 21.96 -8.88 6.10
N SER A 346 22.74 -9.01 7.15
CA SER A 346 24.13 -8.55 7.20
C SER A 346 25.03 -9.59 7.85
N ALA A 347 26.30 -9.61 7.45
CA ALA A 347 27.30 -10.51 7.98
C ALA A 347 28.48 -9.74 8.58
N SER A 348 29.08 -10.27 9.67
CA SER A 348 30.35 -9.81 10.16
C SER A 348 31.52 -10.46 9.41
N PRO A 349 32.71 -9.85 9.43
CA PRO A 349 33.93 -10.50 8.94
C PRO A 349 34.21 -11.86 9.58
N GLY A 350 33.81 -12.08 10.83
CA GLY A 350 33.92 -13.34 11.56
C GLY A 350 32.80 -14.37 11.28
N GLY A 351 31.84 -14.05 10.38
CA GLY A 351 30.79 -14.96 9.93
C GLY A 351 29.51 -14.93 10.74
N GLY A 352 29.35 -14.06 11.72
CA GLY A 352 28.09 -13.81 12.40
C GLY A 352 27.06 -13.20 11.46
N LEU A 353 25.81 -13.70 11.50
CA LEU A 353 24.72 -13.21 10.66
C LEU A 353 23.64 -12.51 11.50
N LEU A 354 23.18 -11.37 11.00
CA LEU A 354 22.14 -10.55 11.59
C LEU A 354 21.02 -10.34 10.56
N LEU A 355 19.77 -10.56 10.98
CA LEU A 355 18.58 -10.29 10.18
C LEU A 355 17.78 -9.18 10.85
N ALA A 356 17.60 -8.06 10.18
CA ALA A 356 16.64 -7.04 10.52
C ALA A 356 15.33 -7.36 9.79
N GLN A 357 14.22 -7.40 10.50
CA GLN A 357 12.90 -7.56 9.85
C GLN A 357 11.84 -6.73 10.56
N PRO A 358 10.80 -6.30 9.81
CA PRO A 358 9.74 -5.49 10.38
C PRO A 358 8.84 -6.28 11.33
N GLU A 359 8.22 -5.56 12.26
CA GLU A 359 7.19 -6.04 13.18
C GLU A 359 6.18 -4.92 13.46
N ILE A 360 4.94 -5.28 13.81
CA ILE A 360 3.93 -4.33 14.27
C ILE A 360 4.02 -4.21 15.78
N CYS A 361 4.27 -3.01 16.26
CA CYS A 361 4.40 -2.68 17.67
C CYS A 361 3.22 -1.84 18.16
N GLY A 362 2.57 -2.27 19.26
CA GLY A 362 1.48 -1.53 19.89
C GLY A 362 0.26 -1.29 18.98
N ASN A 363 0.05 -2.11 17.95
CA ASN A 363 -1.01 -2.02 16.94
C ASN A 363 -0.91 -0.85 15.93
N TYR A 364 0.04 0.09 16.09
CA TYR A 364 0.09 1.31 15.31
C TYR A 364 1.46 1.60 14.70
N ASN A 365 2.50 0.88 15.12
CA ASN A 365 3.87 1.16 14.72
C ASN A 365 4.45 0.02 13.89
N TYR A 366 5.15 0.36 12.81
CA TYR A 366 5.84 -0.57 11.93
C TYR A 366 7.35 -0.38 12.14
N TYR A 367 7.95 -1.18 13.02
CA TYR A 367 9.33 -1.05 13.44
C TYR A 367 10.14 -2.28 13.10
N TYR A 368 11.45 -2.10 12.93
CA TYR A 368 12.38 -3.19 12.65
C TYR A 368 13.03 -3.70 13.92
N ASP A 369 13.20 -5.02 13.97
CA ASP A 369 13.89 -5.72 15.04
C ASP A 369 15.00 -6.62 14.51
N PHE A 370 16.07 -6.75 15.30
CA PHE A 370 17.16 -7.63 15.00
C PHE A 370 16.96 -9.05 15.49
N ASN A 371 17.37 -9.99 14.64
CA ASN A 371 17.47 -11.41 14.94
C ASN A 371 18.86 -11.91 14.59
N ARG A 372 19.46 -12.75 15.43
CA ARG A 372 20.66 -13.51 15.07
C ARG A 372 20.24 -14.72 14.26
N VAL A 373 20.94 -14.98 13.16
CA VAL A 373 20.69 -16.12 12.28
C VAL A 373 21.65 -17.24 12.61
N GLY A 374 21.10 -18.44 12.89
CA GLY A 374 21.89 -19.65 13.08
C GLY A 374 22.31 -20.29 11.75
N PRO A 375 23.28 -21.24 11.77
CA PRO A 375 23.74 -21.94 10.55
C PRO A 375 22.65 -22.73 9.84
N ASP A 376 21.60 -23.14 10.56
CA ASP A 376 20.41 -23.84 10.08
C ASP A 376 19.29 -22.90 9.63
N GLY A 377 19.51 -21.57 9.68
CA GLY A 377 18.52 -20.55 9.42
C GLY A 377 17.59 -20.26 10.61
N SER A 378 17.85 -20.83 11.81
CA SER A 378 17.10 -20.46 13.01
C SER A 378 17.29 -18.99 13.37
N LEU A 379 16.25 -18.36 13.91
CA LEU A 379 16.29 -16.96 14.34
C LEU A 379 16.21 -16.87 15.86
N LYS A 380 17.16 -16.15 16.44
CA LYS A 380 17.14 -15.73 17.83
C LYS A 380 16.90 -14.23 17.89
N ARG A 381 15.74 -13.82 18.38
CA ARG A 381 15.37 -12.42 18.54
C ARG A 381 16.36 -11.73 19.50
N LEU A 382 16.84 -10.55 19.11
CA LEU A 382 17.79 -9.74 19.89
C LEU A 382 17.12 -8.47 20.44
N THR A 383 16.14 -7.92 19.72
CA THR A 383 15.43 -6.69 20.12
C THR A 383 13.93 -6.87 20.01
N GLU A 384 13.18 -6.02 20.69
CA GLU A 384 11.72 -5.96 20.62
C GLU A 384 11.26 -4.51 20.49
N CYS A 385 10.60 -4.19 19.37
CA CYS A 385 10.21 -2.83 19.00
C CYS A 385 11.37 -1.83 19.05
N GLY A 386 12.58 -2.29 18.69
CA GLY A 386 13.83 -1.57 18.89
C GLY A 386 14.16 -0.54 17.81
N ARG A 387 13.46 -0.57 16.65
CA ARG A 387 13.64 0.33 15.51
C ARG A 387 15.00 0.21 14.81
N TYR A 388 15.52 -0.99 14.70
CA TYR A 388 16.84 -1.26 14.13
C TYR A 388 16.75 -1.80 12.71
N ARG A 389 16.97 -0.94 11.70
CA ARG A 389 16.93 -1.34 10.27
C ARG A 389 18.25 -1.78 9.72
N ILE A 390 19.34 -1.15 10.13
CA ILE A 390 20.69 -1.39 9.65
C ILE A 390 21.54 -1.81 10.83
N GLY A 391 22.34 -2.87 10.66
CA GLY A 391 23.23 -3.35 11.70
C GLY A 391 24.44 -4.07 11.19
N ALA A 392 25.47 -4.09 12.03
CA ALA A 392 26.69 -4.83 11.82
C ALA A 392 27.01 -5.66 13.06
N PRO A 393 27.02 -7.01 12.96
CA PRO A 393 27.52 -7.85 14.02
C PRO A 393 29.04 -7.68 14.14
N LEU A 394 29.54 -7.61 15.35
CA LEU A 394 30.97 -7.55 15.68
C LEU A 394 31.50 -8.96 15.93
N ASP A 395 32.81 -9.15 15.74
CA ASP A 395 33.49 -10.44 15.94
C ASP A 395 33.52 -10.88 17.41
N ASP A 396 33.44 -9.95 18.33
CA ASP A 396 33.32 -10.21 19.77
C ASP A 396 31.92 -10.57 20.26
N GLY A 397 30.96 -10.68 19.32
CA GLY A 397 29.56 -11.06 19.59
C GLY A 397 28.62 -9.90 19.93
N ARG A 398 29.14 -8.68 20.09
CA ARG A 398 28.31 -7.47 20.17
C ARG A 398 27.71 -7.14 18.82
N THR A 399 26.73 -6.24 18.83
CA THR A 399 26.08 -5.76 17.62
C THR A 399 25.93 -4.25 17.68
N VAL A 400 26.27 -3.56 16.61
CA VAL A 400 26.02 -2.14 16.41
C VAL A 400 24.86 -2.01 15.45
N GLY A 401 23.95 -1.10 15.74
CA GLY A 401 22.79 -0.84 14.90
C GLY A 401 22.52 0.64 14.68
N VAL A 402 21.77 0.94 13.61
CA VAL A 402 21.19 2.26 13.39
C VAL A 402 19.75 2.21 13.83
N ARG A 403 19.43 3.04 14.83
CA ARG A 403 18.10 3.23 15.37
C ARG A 403 17.59 4.61 15.00
N THR A 404 16.32 4.72 14.59
CA THR A 404 15.68 6.02 14.35
C THR A 404 14.71 6.33 15.48
N GLU A 405 14.82 7.52 16.03
CA GLU A 405 13.94 8.01 17.09
C GLU A 405 13.64 9.49 16.85
N ASN A 406 12.35 9.85 16.80
CA ASN A 406 11.90 11.22 16.48
C ASN A 406 12.47 11.72 15.12
N GLY A 407 12.58 10.86 14.13
CA GLY A 407 13.17 11.17 12.83
C GLY A 407 14.69 11.39 12.86
N LEU A 408 15.37 11.13 13.98
CA LEU A 408 16.82 11.27 14.13
C LEU A 408 17.48 9.91 14.23
N ALA A 409 18.46 9.64 13.37
CA ALA A 409 19.22 8.41 13.39
C ALA A 409 20.28 8.43 14.51
N GLN A 410 20.53 7.27 15.11
CA GLN A 410 21.56 7.05 16.11
C GLN A 410 22.30 5.76 15.78
N VAL A 411 23.62 5.78 15.87
CA VAL A 411 24.44 4.57 15.86
C VAL A 411 24.63 4.14 17.31
N VAL A 412 24.13 2.96 17.65
CA VAL A 412 24.10 2.47 19.04
C VAL A 412 24.53 1.01 19.11
N THR A 413 25.10 0.61 20.25
CA THR A 413 25.24 -0.83 20.56
C THR A 413 23.91 -1.37 21.10
N LEU A 414 23.69 -2.68 21.04
CA LEU A 414 22.46 -3.27 21.61
C LEU A 414 22.40 -3.15 23.15
N GLU A 415 23.52 -2.93 23.79
CA GLU A 415 23.63 -2.65 25.22
C GLU A 415 23.18 -1.21 25.56
N GLY A 416 22.92 -0.38 24.55
CA GLY A 416 22.38 0.97 24.70
C GLY A 416 23.42 2.10 24.69
N GLU A 417 24.68 1.80 24.42
CA GLU A 417 25.71 2.83 24.25
C GLU A 417 25.50 3.58 22.94
N VAL A 418 25.36 4.91 23.00
CA VAL A 418 25.23 5.76 21.81
C VAL A 418 26.62 6.19 21.35
N LEU A 419 27.03 5.64 20.20
CA LEU A 419 28.32 5.94 19.57
C LEU A 419 28.27 7.20 18.71
N TYR A 420 27.08 7.50 18.11
CA TYR A 420 26.89 8.68 17.28
C TYR A 420 25.43 9.10 17.28
N ARG A 421 25.17 10.39 17.31
CA ARG A 421 23.84 10.99 17.10
C ARG A 421 23.84 11.83 15.83
N ALA A 422 22.96 11.52 14.91
CA ALA A 422 22.76 12.32 13.73
C ALA A 422 22.12 13.68 14.10
N ALA A 423 22.52 14.73 13.42
CA ALA A 423 21.87 16.02 13.48
C ALA A 423 20.51 16.00 12.77
N ALA A 424 19.69 17.03 12.96
CA ALA A 424 18.47 17.19 12.21
C ALA A 424 18.79 17.30 10.70
N GLY A 425 18.05 16.55 9.86
CA GLY A 425 18.28 16.49 8.42
C GLY A 425 19.41 15.56 7.99
N GLU A 426 20.15 14.95 8.91
CA GLU A 426 21.18 13.98 8.60
C GLU A 426 20.59 12.57 8.45
N SER A 427 20.92 11.88 7.35
CA SER A 427 20.52 10.49 7.09
C SER A 427 21.72 9.55 7.18
N ILE A 428 21.55 8.37 7.78
CA ILE A 428 22.53 7.29 7.83
C ILE A 428 22.06 6.16 6.91
N THR A 429 22.91 5.76 5.96
CA THR A 429 22.58 4.80 4.91
C THR A 429 23.33 3.49 5.00
N GLY A 430 24.17 3.34 5.99
CA GLY A 430 24.89 2.09 6.20
C GLY A 430 25.83 2.14 7.38
N VAL A 431 26.06 0.96 7.96
CA VAL A 431 27.04 0.75 9.03
C VAL A 431 27.85 -0.52 8.74
N ALA A 432 29.13 -0.45 8.98
CA ALA A 432 30.04 -1.60 9.05
C ALA A 432 30.90 -1.46 10.27
N ALA A 433 31.35 -2.57 10.88
CA ALA A 433 32.11 -2.51 12.10
C ALA A 433 33.23 -3.59 12.10
N SER A 434 34.38 -3.25 12.63
CA SER A 434 35.49 -4.18 12.86
C SER A 434 36.30 -3.72 14.06
N GLY A 435 36.58 -4.60 14.99
CA GLY A 435 37.23 -4.30 16.25
C GLY A 435 36.50 -3.20 17.04
N ALA A 436 37.20 -2.12 17.37
CA ALA A 436 36.64 -0.97 18.09
C ALA A 436 36.16 0.17 17.15
N SER A 437 36.20 0.00 15.82
CA SER A 437 35.88 1.02 14.85
C SER A 437 34.55 0.71 14.14
N VAL A 438 33.70 1.73 14.00
CA VAL A 438 32.46 1.68 13.25
C VAL A 438 32.54 2.67 12.09
N PHE A 439 32.24 2.19 10.90
CA PHE A 439 32.24 2.97 9.67
C PHE A 439 30.82 3.23 9.23
N VAL A 440 30.50 4.49 8.91
CA VAL A 440 29.14 4.93 8.63
C VAL A 440 29.12 5.75 7.35
N THR A 441 28.19 5.45 6.46
CA THR A 441 27.84 6.32 5.34
C THR A 441 26.66 7.21 5.73
N ARG A 442 26.80 8.51 5.46
CA ARG A 442 25.79 9.49 5.84
C ARG A 442 25.64 10.60 4.81
N LEU A 443 24.44 11.16 4.76
CA LEU A 443 24.13 12.42 4.10
C LEU A 443 23.99 13.52 5.16
N ARG A 444 24.66 14.64 4.97
CA ARG A 444 24.47 15.84 5.76
C ARG A 444 24.70 17.09 4.89
N ASP A 445 23.78 18.04 4.95
CA ASP A 445 23.85 19.30 4.20
C ASP A 445 24.14 19.10 2.70
N GLY A 446 23.48 18.10 2.06
CA GLY A 446 23.68 17.77 0.65
C GLY A 446 25.04 17.11 0.31
N THR A 447 25.83 16.77 1.31
CA THR A 447 27.15 16.16 1.18
C THR A 447 27.15 14.75 1.74
N TRP A 448 27.65 13.79 0.97
CA TRP A 448 27.82 12.41 1.36
C TRP A 448 29.19 12.15 1.96
N SER A 449 29.21 11.48 3.10
CA SER A 449 30.47 11.21 3.81
C SER A 449 30.58 9.74 4.21
N LEU A 450 31.80 9.23 4.22
CA LEU A 450 32.19 8.04 4.95
C LEU A 450 32.92 8.50 6.20
N ILE A 451 32.42 8.13 7.36
CA ILE A 451 33.01 8.50 8.66
C ILE A 451 33.45 7.25 9.41
N ARG A 452 34.51 7.37 10.23
CA ARG A 452 34.93 6.38 11.20
C ARG A 452 34.63 6.89 12.60
N ILE A 453 34.01 6.05 13.41
CA ILE A 453 33.74 6.30 14.83
C ILE A 453 34.58 5.32 15.62
N ALA A 454 35.41 5.83 16.54
CA ALA A 454 36.25 5.04 17.43
C ALA A 454 36.08 5.60 18.86
N GLY A 455 35.32 4.90 19.69
CA GLY A 455 34.85 5.43 20.97
C GLY A 455 34.04 6.71 20.77
N GLN A 456 34.46 7.82 21.35
CA GLN A 456 33.79 9.14 21.21
C GLN A 456 34.37 9.99 20.06
N ASN A 457 35.39 9.49 19.36
CA ASN A 457 36.00 10.25 18.28
C ASN A 457 35.36 9.92 16.94
N THR A 458 35.01 10.94 16.17
CA THR A 458 34.49 10.82 14.80
C THR A 458 35.46 11.46 13.82
N GLU A 459 35.88 10.68 12.84
CA GLU A 459 36.81 11.11 11.77
C GLU A 459 36.07 11.03 10.42
N VAL A 460 36.17 12.08 9.63
CA VAL A 460 35.64 12.09 8.24
C VAL A 460 36.75 11.55 7.33
N LEU A 461 36.54 10.36 6.77
CA LEU A 461 37.48 9.72 5.87
C LEU A 461 37.34 10.19 4.42
N LEU A 462 36.09 10.47 4.03
CA LEU A 462 35.69 10.86 2.67
C LEU A 462 34.45 11.77 2.75
N SER A 463 34.41 12.83 1.94
CA SER A 463 33.25 13.73 1.87
C SER A 463 33.21 14.39 0.49
N ASP A 464 32.09 14.18 -0.22
CA ASP A 464 31.83 14.76 -1.56
C ASP A 464 30.32 14.63 -1.91
N SER A 465 29.94 14.97 -3.14
CA SER A 465 28.55 14.94 -3.60
C SER A 465 28.05 13.59 -4.14
N ALA A 466 28.93 12.57 -4.28
CA ALA A 466 28.53 11.26 -4.76
C ALA A 466 27.78 10.50 -3.65
N ILE A 467 26.61 9.94 -4.00
CA ILE A 467 25.81 9.10 -3.10
C ILE A 467 26.64 7.90 -2.63
N LYS A 468 26.60 7.61 -1.35
CA LYS A 468 27.33 6.48 -0.75
C LYS A 468 26.40 5.69 0.15
N HIS A 469 26.44 4.36 0.01
CA HIS A 469 25.69 3.45 0.88
C HIS A 469 26.38 2.08 1.01
N SER A 470 25.83 1.23 1.88
CA SER A 470 26.24 -0.17 2.06
C SER A 470 27.74 -0.34 2.32
N PRO A 471 28.34 0.34 3.33
CA PRO A 471 29.74 0.12 3.68
C PRO A 471 29.95 -1.33 4.12
N ARG A 472 31.06 -1.94 3.70
CA ARG A 472 31.49 -3.29 4.06
C ARG A 472 33.01 -3.29 4.32
N LEU A 473 33.43 -4.21 5.14
CA LEU A 473 34.86 -4.38 5.45
C LEU A 473 35.33 -5.73 4.93
N ASP A 474 36.51 -5.75 4.32
CA ASP A 474 37.22 -7.00 4.06
C ASP A 474 37.97 -7.49 5.31
N ALA A 475 38.62 -8.66 5.20
CA ALA A 475 39.39 -9.24 6.30
C ALA A 475 40.62 -8.42 6.70
N ALA A 476 41.10 -7.51 5.82
CA ALA A 476 42.21 -6.61 6.09
C ALA A 476 41.77 -5.28 6.72
N GLY A 477 40.44 -5.04 6.85
CA GLY A 477 39.86 -3.81 7.38
C GLY A 477 39.78 -2.69 6.33
N GLU A 478 39.93 -2.98 5.03
CA GLU A 478 39.68 -2.03 3.95
C GLU A 478 38.17 -1.83 3.81
N VAL A 479 37.76 -0.56 3.68
CA VAL A 479 36.32 -0.19 3.59
C VAL A 479 35.89 -0.15 2.13
N PHE A 480 34.99 -1.04 1.77
CA PHE A 480 34.28 -1.06 0.50
C PHE A 480 32.89 -0.41 0.68
N PHE A 481 32.41 0.26 -0.34
CA PHE A 481 31.07 0.87 -0.35
C PHE A 481 30.55 1.01 -1.79
N ILE A 482 29.24 1.16 -1.94
CA ILE A 482 28.62 1.45 -3.23
C ILE A 482 28.55 2.96 -3.37
N ALA A 483 28.98 3.50 -4.53
CA ALA A 483 28.87 4.91 -4.83
C ALA A 483 28.62 5.18 -6.32
N ASP A 484 28.01 6.33 -6.61
CA ASP A 484 27.53 6.72 -7.95
C ASP A 484 28.48 7.65 -8.70
N TYR A 485 29.76 7.58 -8.43
CA TYR A 485 30.74 8.32 -9.22
C TYR A 485 30.58 8.01 -10.72
N GLY A 486 30.48 9.05 -11.54
CA GLY A 486 30.21 8.90 -12.97
C GLY A 486 28.76 8.52 -13.32
N LYS A 487 27.80 8.74 -12.41
CA LYS A 487 26.36 8.46 -12.61
C LYS A 487 26.02 6.98 -12.80
N VAL A 488 26.85 6.09 -12.25
CA VAL A 488 26.59 4.65 -12.20
C VAL A 488 27.04 4.13 -10.84
N PHE A 489 26.16 3.47 -10.11
CA PHE A 489 26.53 2.81 -8.88
C PHE A 489 27.50 1.66 -9.14
N ASN A 490 28.69 1.75 -8.56
CA ASN A 490 29.72 0.74 -8.59
C ASN A 490 30.26 0.52 -7.19
N VAL A 491 31.00 -0.59 -7.02
CA VAL A 491 31.75 -0.86 -5.80
C VAL A 491 33.06 -0.09 -5.82
N TRP A 492 33.28 0.66 -4.77
CA TRP A 492 34.48 1.43 -4.51
C TRP A 492 35.10 1.05 -3.18
N SER A 493 36.38 1.29 -3.00
CA SER A 493 37.05 1.25 -1.69
C SER A 493 37.88 2.50 -1.44
N LEU A 494 38.11 2.77 -0.16
CA LEU A 494 39.05 3.80 0.27
C LEU A 494 40.37 3.14 0.68
N ARG A 495 41.42 3.33 -0.12
CA ARG A 495 42.72 2.72 0.05
C ARG A 495 43.83 3.76 0.03
N GLY A 496 44.59 3.87 1.11
CA GLY A 496 45.74 4.80 1.19
C GLY A 496 45.39 6.25 0.87
N GLY A 497 44.20 6.72 1.23
CA GLY A 497 43.69 8.07 0.94
C GLY A 497 43.30 8.30 -0.51
N ARG A 498 43.09 7.23 -1.32
CA ARG A 498 42.62 7.26 -2.69
C ARG A 498 41.36 6.40 -2.86
N LEU A 499 40.55 6.74 -3.87
CA LEU A 499 39.36 5.99 -4.24
C LEU A 499 39.71 4.97 -5.32
N ALA A 500 39.36 3.70 -5.07
CA ALA A 500 39.58 2.60 -5.98
C ALA A 500 38.25 2.01 -6.43
N ARG A 501 37.96 2.01 -7.76
CA ARG A 501 36.77 1.37 -8.35
C ARG A 501 37.08 -0.07 -8.69
N TRP A 502 36.20 -0.98 -8.26
CA TRP A 502 36.38 -2.42 -8.45
C TRP A 502 35.43 -3.04 -9.46
N THR A 503 34.27 -2.41 -9.73
CA THR A 503 33.29 -2.94 -10.66
C THR A 503 32.98 -1.99 -11.82
N GLU A 504 32.44 -2.52 -12.89
CA GLU A 504 31.95 -1.77 -14.05
C GLU A 504 30.59 -2.34 -14.42
N ALA A 505 29.55 -1.96 -13.66
CA ALA A 505 28.19 -2.41 -13.86
C ALA A 505 27.53 -1.69 -15.03
N ALA A 506 26.71 -2.40 -15.83
CA ALA A 506 26.00 -1.85 -16.97
C ALA A 506 24.95 -0.80 -16.54
N HIS A 507 24.14 -1.14 -15.54
CA HIS A 507 23.03 -0.29 -15.08
C HIS A 507 23.26 0.20 -13.64
N GLY A 508 24.11 -0.45 -12.87
CA GLY A 508 24.46 -0.14 -11.49
C GLY A 508 24.41 -1.35 -10.57
N VAL A 509 25.24 -1.33 -9.54
CA VAL A 509 25.20 -2.26 -8.41
C VAL A 509 24.16 -1.76 -7.43
N ARG A 510 23.25 -2.63 -6.99
CA ARG A 510 22.21 -2.30 -5.99
C ARG A 510 22.65 -2.62 -4.58
N GLU A 511 23.21 -3.84 -4.38
CA GLU A 511 23.68 -4.30 -3.09
C GLU A 511 24.95 -5.14 -3.23
N MET A 512 25.71 -5.26 -2.16
CA MET A 512 26.91 -6.11 -2.13
C MET A 512 27.09 -6.80 -0.80
N SER A 513 27.76 -7.98 -0.82
CA SER A 513 28.34 -8.59 0.37
C SER A 513 29.65 -7.89 0.78
N ALA A 514 30.18 -8.22 1.96
CA ALA A 514 31.60 -7.98 2.24
C ALA A 514 32.46 -8.81 1.29
N PRO A 515 33.62 -8.30 0.82
CA PRO A 515 34.61 -9.09 0.09
C PRO A 515 35.20 -10.19 0.98
N HIS A 516 35.34 -11.40 0.43
CA HIS A 516 36.04 -12.48 1.10
C HIS A 516 36.80 -13.33 0.09
N GLY A 517 38.10 -13.62 0.34
CA GLY A 517 38.96 -14.40 -0.55
C GLY A 517 39.04 -13.82 -1.98
N GLY A 518 38.93 -12.53 -2.16
CA GLY A 518 38.94 -11.87 -3.46
C GLY A 518 37.61 -12.02 -4.24
N GLU A 519 36.52 -12.50 -3.60
CA GLU A 519 35.17 -12.63 -4.16
C GLU A 519 34.18 -11.77 -3.38
N LEU A 520 33.17 -11.26 -4.07
CA LEU A 520 32.00 -10.65 -3.46
C LEU A 520 30.71 -11.01 -4.23
N LEU A 521 29.60 -10.93 -3.55
CA LEU A 521 28.29 -11.10 -4.15
C LEU A 521 27.71 -9.74 -4.46
N LEU A 522 27.07 -9.62 -5.62
CA LEU A 522 26.43 -8.39 -6.10
C LEU A 522 24.99 -8.66 -6.49
N THR A 523 24.07 -7.76 -6.15
CA THR A 523 22.83 -7.61 -6.89
C THR A 523 22.95 -6.40 -7.81
N THR A 524 22.44 -6.54 -9.05
CA THR A 524 22.53 -5.50 -10.09
C THR A 524 21.16 -5.02 -10.50
N ILE A 525 21.08 -3.76 -10.96
CA ILE A 525 19.85 -3.17 -11.49
C ILE A 525 19.52 -3.82 -12.84
N GLU A 526 18.34 -4.43 -12.93
CA GLU A 526 17.85 -5.11 -14.13
C GLU A 526 16.42 -4.68 -14.45
N ALA A 527 15.95 -4.92 -15.67
CA ALA A 527 14.60 -4.55 -16.10
C ALA A 527 13.51 -5.54 -15.67
N GLU A 528 13.86 -6.79 -15.29
CA GLU A 528 12.90 -7.88 -15.05
C GLU A 528 13.09 -8.63 -13.74
N GLY A 529 13.44 -7.93 -12.68
CA GLY A 529 13.70 -8.50 -11.38
C GLY A 529 15.15 -8.34 -10.94
N ASP A 530 15.55 -9.08 -9.92
CA ASP A 530 16.90 -8.98 -9.37
C ASP A 530 17.77 -10.15 -9.84
N THR A 531 19.05 -9.88 -10.06
CA THR A 531 20.07 -10.86 -10.41
C THR A 531 21.17 -10.84 -9.39
N LEU A 532 21.43 -11.98 -8.75
CA LEU A 532 22.56 -12.18 -7.86
C LEU A 532 23.75 -12.74 -8.65
N ARG A 533 24.89 -12.11 -8.51
CA ARG A 533 26.12 -12.44 -9.20
C ARG A 533 27.25 -12.69 -8.21
N THR A 534 28.12 -13.62 -8.55
CA THR A 534 29.45 -13.70 -7.94
C THR A 534 30.43 -12.89 -8.77
N TYR A 535 31.24 -12.09 -8.13
CA TYR A 535 32.22 -11.21 -8.78
C TYR A 535 33.58 -11.37 -8.13
N ARG A 536 34.58 -11.76 -8.95
CA ARG A 536 35.96 -11.86 -8.50
C ARG A 536 36.61 -10.51 -8.68
N LEU A 537 37.13 -9.97 -7.59
CA LEU A 537 37.88 -8.73 -7.62
C LEU A 537 39.13 -8.91 -8.49
N PRO A 538 39.45 -7.95 -9.38
CA PRO A 538 40.68 -7.98 -10.14
C PRO A 538 41.90 -7.72 -9.20
N ASP A 539 43.10 -8.13 -9.62
CA ASP A 539 44.34 -7.95 -8.83
C ASP A 539 44.68 -6.47 -8.57
N SER A 540 44.15 -5.59 -9.40
CA SER A 540 44.26 -4.14 -9.22
C SER A 540 42.92 -3.48 -9.53
N PRO A 541 42.60 -2.31 -8.93
CA PRO A 541 41.36 -1.61 -9.20
C PRO A 541 41.23 -1.21 -10.67
N LEU A 542 40.01 -1.22 -11.20
CA LEU A 542 39.72 -0.78 -12.58
C LEU A 542 39.99 0.72 -12.79
N GLN A 543 39.90 1.49 -11.72
CA GLN A 543 40.18 2.91 -11.70
C GLN A 543 40.73 3.30 -10.32
N ASP A 544 41.72 4.15 -10.28
CA ASP A 544 42.29 4.74 -9.08
C ASP A 544 42.26 6.26 -9.24
N MET A 545 41.61 6.99 -8.31
CA MET A 545 41.47 8.44 -8.40
C MET A 545 41.74 9.08 -7.04
N SER A 546 42.14 10.35 -7.07
CA SER A 546 42.19 11.17 -5.86
C SER A 546 40.76 11.43 -5.35
N ILE A 547 40.63 11.62 -4.04
CA ILE A 547 39.37 12.07 -3.44
C ILE A 547 38.99 13.38 -4.10
N PRO A 548 37.77 13.50 -4.68
CA PRO A 548 37.26 14.75 -5.21
C PRO A 548 37.30 15.84 -4.13
N ALA A 549 37.64 17.08 -4.53
CA ALA A 549 37.51 18.20 -3.61
C ALA A 549 36.06 18.35 -3.16
N SER A 550 35.85 18.46 -1.86
CA SER A 550 34.52 18.74 -1.31
C SER A 550 34.14 20.16 -1.71
N GLU A 551 33.22 20.30 -2.66
CA GLU A 551 32.55 21.59 -2.85
C GLU A 551 31.53 21.73 -1.71
N PRO A 552 31.60 22.83 -0.91
CA PRO A 552 30.60 23.07 0.11
C PRO A 552 29.23 23.22 -0.56
N SER A 553 28.36 22.26 -0.35
CA SER A 553 26.94 22.42 -0.68
C SER A 553 26.38 23.56 0.17
N PRO A 554 25.58 24.48 -0.39
CA PRO A 554 24.99 25.54 0.44
C PRO A 554 24.17 24.85 1.53
N SER A 555 24.55 25.07 2.78
CA SER A 555 23.82 24.56 3.96
C SER A 555 22.38 25.04 3.87
N SER A 556 21.47 24.12 3.61
CA SER A 556 20.03 24.40 3.67
C SER A 556 19.54 24.10 5.07
N THR A 557 19.74 25.01 6.01
CA THR A 557 19.01 24.94 7.28
C THR A 557 17.52 24.97 6.96
N MET A 558 16.83 23.86 7.25
CA MET A 558 15.37 23.80 7.09
C MET A 558 14.73 24.84 8.00
N PRO A 559 13.88 25.73 7.48
CA PRO A 559 13.23 26.75 8.29
C PRO A 559 12.29 26.10 9.28
N SER A 560 12.29 26.63 10.50
CA SER A 560 11.36 26.27 11.56
C SER A 560 10.44 27.46 11.86
N THR A 561 9.24 27.19 12.36
CA THR A 561 8.28 28.22 12.74
C THR A 561 8.07 28.21 14.26
N GLU A 562 7.85 29.38 14.86
CA GLU A 562 7.47 29.54 16.25
C GLU A 562 5.94 29.70 16.43
N ALA A 563 5.13 29.34 15.42
CA ALA A 563 3.68 29.38 15.52
C ALA A 563 3.17 28.58 16.73
N PRO A 564 2.17 29.09 17.48
CA PRO A 564 1.62 28.40 18.63
C PRO A 564 0.88 27.13 18.23
N ASP A 565 0.90 26.14 19.08
CA ASP A 565 0.15 24.90 18.90
C ASP A 565 -0.95 24.75 19.97
N ARG A 566 -2.00 24.04 19.64
CA ARG A 566 -3.13 23.73 20.52
C ARG A 566 -3.45 22.24 20.51
N ALA A 567 -4.27 21.78 21.44
CA ALA A 567 -4.76 20.41 21.41
C ALA A 567 -5.49 20.15 20.09
N TYR A 568 -5.29 18.96 19.53
CA TYR A 568 -6.01 18.54 18.33
C TYR A 568 -7.53 18.52 18.58
N SER A 569 -8.29 18.92 17.57
CA SER A 569 -9.75 18.81 17.57
C SER A 569 -10.23 18.28 16.21
N PRO A 570 -11.02 17.21 16.17
CA PRO A 570 -11.52 16.65 14.91
C PRO A 570 -12.52 17.58 14.19
N TRP A 571 -13.20 18.46 14.92
CA TRP A 571 -14.29 19.30 14.40
C TRP A 571 -13.88 20.23 13.26
N SER A 572 -12.61 20.61 13.19
CA SER A 572 -12.11 21.46 12.11
C SER A 572 -12.07 20.76 10.73
N SER A 573 -12.04 19.44 10.71
CA SER A 573 -11.88 18.65 9.49
C SER A 573 -13.01 17.64 9.23
N VAL A 574 -13.72 17.18 10.28
CA VAL A 574 -14.75 16.14 10.16
C VAL A 574 -16.05 16.60 9.49
N LEU A 575 -16.33 17.91 9.47
CA LEU A 575 -17.56 18.43 8.89
C LEU A 575 -17.70 18.08 7.40
N PRO A 576 -18.93 17.86 6.91
CA PRO A 576 -19.19 17.56 5.50
C PRO A 576 -18.60 18.60 4.56
N ARG A 577 -17.92 18.14 3.51
CA ARG A 577 -17.27 18.98 2.51
C ARG A 577 -17.83 18.76 1.10
N SER A 578 -18.77 17.83 0.97
CA SER A 578 -19.38 17.48 -0.31
C SER A 578 -20.79 16.96 -0.10
N TRP A 579 -21.61 17.10 -1.13
CA TRP A 579 -22.90 16.46 -1.21
C TRP A 579 -23.19 16.08 -2.66
N LEU A 580 -23.80 14.91 -2.86
CA LEU A 580 -24.23 14.43 -4.17
C LEU A 580 -25.73 14.21 -4.14
N PRO A 581 -26.49 14.76 -5.10
CA PRO A 581 -27.90 14.42 -5.20
C PRO A 581 -28.07 12.96 -5.57
N LEU A 582 -29.02 12.29 -4.94
CA LEU A 582 -29.48 10.96 -5.26
C LEU A 582 -30.92 11.04 -5.75
N ILE A 583 -31.17 10.49 -6.94
CA ILE A 583 -32.52 10.37 -7.51
C ILE A 583 -32.68 8.90 -7.92
N GLU A 584 -33.68 8.24 -7.38
CA GLU A 584 -34.06 6.87 -7.74
C GLU A 584 -35.57 6.85 -8.12
N ILE A 585 -35.84 6.34 -9.29
CA ILE A 585 -37.22 6.13 -9.77
C ILE A 585 -37.33 4.65 -10.09
N ALA A 586 -38.09 3.92 -9.30
CA ALA A 586 -38.25 2.48 -9.48
C ALA A 586 -39.57 2.01 -8.83
N ASP A 587 -40.23 1.07 -9.48
CA ASP A 587 -41.39 0.36 -8.95
C ASP A 587 -42.49 1.30 -8.45
N GLY A 588 -42.81 2.40 -9.19
CA GLY A 588 -43.81 3.40 -8.82
C GLY A 588 -43.38 4.36 -7.70
N ALA A 589 -42.18 4.22 -7.16
CA ALA A 589 -41.66 5.07 -6.08
C ALA A 589 -40.62 6.07 -6.62
N VAL A 590 -40.66 7.31 -6.11
CA VAL A 590 -39.67 8.36 -6.41
C VAL A 590 -38.94 8.73 -5.13
N LYS A 591 -37.64 8.49 -5.11
CA LYS A 591 -36.77 8.76 -3.97
C LYS A 591 -35.79 9.88 -4.31
N LEU A 592 -35.75 10.90 -3.48
CA LEU A 592 -34.78 12.00 -3.55
C LEU A 592 -33.94 12.01 -2.30
N GLY A 593 -32.64 12.20 -2.48
CA GLY A 593 -31.72 12.21 -1.35
C GLY A 593 -30.41 12.90 -1.65
N VAL A 594 -29.54 12.87 -0.68
CA VAL A 594 -28.15 13.35 -0.80
C VAL A 594 -27.20 12.33 -0.19
N VAL A 595 -26.03 12.20 -0.79
CA VAL A 595 -24.94 11.42 -0.22
C VAL A 595 -23.85 12.38 0.27
N THR A 596 -23.41 12.23 1.50
CA THR A 596 -22.27 12.96 2.07
C THR A 596 -21.39 12.03 2.87
N PHE A 597 -20.09 12.32 2.88
CA PHE A 597 -19.11 11.58 3.67
C PHE A 597 -18.01 12.51 4.18
N GLY A 598 -17.29 12.06 5.19
CA GLY A 598 -16.19 12.84 5.75
C GLY A 598 -15.31 12.00 6.68
N GLN A 599 -14.17 12.59 7.00
CA GLN A 599 -13.25 12.10 8.01
C GLN A 599 -12.55 13.27 8.70
N ASP A 600 -11.97 13.03 9.87
CA ASP A 600 -11.09 14.00 10.50
C ASP A 600 -9.65 13.90 9.94
N ALA A 601 -8.80 14.87 10.26
CA ALA A 601 -7.44 14.95 9.71
C ALA A 601 -6.54 13.76 10.12
N LEU A 602 -6.82 13.13 11.24
CA LEU A 602 -6.11 11.94 11.71
C LEU A 602 -6.70 10.63 11.16
N GLY A 603 -7.85 10.68 10.47
CA GLY A 603 -8.54 9.49 9.97
C GLY A 603 -9.18 8.63 11.08
N LEU A 604 -9.25 9.14 12.31
CA LEU A 604 -9.85 8.44 13.45
C LEU A 604 -11.37 8.41 13.38
N HIS A 605 -11.99 9.50 12.95
CA HIS A 605 -13.43 9.62 12.77
C HIS A 605 -13.77 9.59 11.29
N GLN A 606 -14.57 8.63 10.86
CA GLN A 606 -15.03 8.50 9.48
C GLN A 606 -16.54 8.31 9.48
N TYR A 607 -17.23 8.92 8.52
CA TYR A 607 -18.67 8.74 8.37
C TYR A 607 -19.10 8.83 6.90
N ALA A 608 -20.26 8.22 6.63
CA ALA A 608 -21.02 8.39 5.41
C ALA A 608 -22.50 8.41 5.76
N VAL A 609 -23.25 9.36 5.20
CA VAL A 609 -24.69 9.53 5.47
C VAL A 609 -25.41 9.76 4.16
N THR A 610 -26.54 9.07 4.00
CA THR A 610 -27.41 9.16 2.82
C THR A 610 -28.86 9.34 3.25
N PRO A 611 -29.29 10.54 3.66
CA PRO A 611 -30.71 10.81 3.89
C PRO A 611 -31.46 10.81 2.56
N VAL A 612 -32.60 10.16 2.54
CA VAL A 612 -33.48 9.99 1.38
C VAL A 612 -34.92 10.22 1.78
N ILE A 613 -35.66 10.94 1.00
CA ILE A 613 -37.11 11.03 1.12
C ILE A 613 -37.76 10.30 -0.06
N GLU A 614 -38.68 9.39 0.22
CA GLU A 614 -39.57 8.80 -0.76
C GLU A 614 -40.82 9.69 -0.85
N LEU A 615 -41.14 10.17 -2.06
CA LEU A 615 -42.14 11.24 -2.24
C LEU A 615 -43.56 10.74 -2.27
N THR A 616 -43.82 9.52 -2.70
CA THR A 616 -45.15 8.96 -2.91
C THR A 616 -45.84 8.61 -1.57
N GLN A 617 -45.07 7.93 -0.70
CA GLN A 617 -45.56 7.54 0.63
C GLN A 617 -45.10 8.50 1.74
N GLN A 618 -44.28 9.51 1.38
CA GLN A 618 -43.67 10.49 2.27
C GLN A 618 -42.78 9.88 3.38
N GLU A 619 -42.06 8.80 3.05
CA GLU A 619 -41.21 8.10 3.98
C GLU A 619 -39.80 8.70 4.01
N LEU A 620 -39.28 8.93 5.22
CA LEU A 620 -37.90 9.31 5.43
C LEU A 620 -37.03 8.03 5.49
N LEU A 621 -36.13 7.86 4.54
CA LEU A 621 -35.27 6.70 4.36
C LEU A 621 -33.82 7.12 4.45
N GLY A 622 -32.92 6.15 4.37
CA GLY A 622 -31.50 6.40 4.20
C GLY A 622 -30.62 5.49 5.04
N ASN A 623 -29.33 5.79 5.03
CA ASN A 623 -28.36 5.07 5.83
C ASN A 623 -27.32 6.04 6.42
N ALA A 624 -26.71 5.63 7.52
CA ALA A 624 -25.59 6.31 8.15
C ALA A 624 -24.59 5.27 8.67
N LEU A 625 -23.34 5.44 8.30
CA LEU A 625 -22.21 4.67 8.80
C LEU A 625 -21.28 5.63 9.54
N TYR A 626 -20.88 5.25 10.74
CA TYR A 626 -19.83 5.93 11.49
C TYR A 626 -18.82 4.91 11.96
N VAL A 627 -17.53 5.22 11.79
CA VAL A 627 -16.41 4.38 12.19
C VAL A 627 -15.42 5.21 13.00
N TYR A 628 -15.01 4.70 14.14
CA TYR A 628 -13.94 5.26 14.96
C TYR A 628 -12.76 4.30 15.06
N ASP A 629 -11.56 4.81 14.70
CA ASP A 629 -10.28 4.06 14.73
C ASP A 629 -10.33 2.70 14.02
N GLY A 630 -11.23 2.53 13.05
CA GLY A 630 -11.43 1.25 12.36
C GLY A 630 -11.90 0.10 13.25
N ARG A 631 -12.25 0.35 14.53
CA ARG A 631 -12.60 -0.66 15.54
C ARG A 631 -14.03 -0.57 16.04
N HIS A 632 -14.58 0.61 16.08
CA HIS A 632 -15.94 0.85 16.55
C HIS A 632 -16.78 1.33 15.38
N GLN A 633 -17.85 0.62 15.10
CA GLN A 633 -18.75 0.89 13.98
C GLN A 633 -20.18 1.04 14.49
N LEU A 634 -20.87 2.04 13.97
CA LEU A 634 -22.32 2.20 14.06
C LEU A 634 -22.87 2.30 12.65
N LEU A 635 -23.77 1.40 12.30
CA LEU A 635 -24.54 1.41 11.06
C LEU A 635 -26.00 1.60 11.40
N LEU A 636 -26.63 2.55 10.74
CA LEU A 636 -28.06 2.81 10.78
C LEU A 636 -28.59 2.75 9.35
N ASP A 637 -29.71 2.07 9.15
CA ASP A 637 -30.35 2.03 7.87
C ASP A 637 -31.88 2.03 8.01
N ARG A 638 -32.52 2.62 7.04
CA ARG A 638 -33.96 2.61 6.86
C ARG A 638 -34.26 2.59 5.39
N THR A 639 -34.85 1.49 4.91
CA THR A 639 -35.09 1.24 3.49
C THR A 639 -36.55 0.90 3.24
N MET A 640 -37.01 1.20 2.03
CA MET A 640 -38.38 0.85 1.58
C MET A 640 -38.27 -0.11 0.41
N ARG A 641 -39.00 -1.20 0.46
CA ARG A 641 -39.16 -2.16 -0.61
C ARG A 641 -40.63 -2.25 -1.03
N VAL A 642 -40.92 -1.93 -2.28
CA VAL A 642 -42.26 -2.12 -2.84
C VAL A 642 -42.50 -3.63 -2.97
N ARG A 643 -43.65 -4.08 -2.49
CA ARG A 643 -44.10 -5.49 -2.51
C ARG A 643 -45.12 -5.74 -3.61
N GLU A 644 -46.03 -4.78 -3.81
CA GLU A 644 -47.10 -4.90 -4.77
C GLU A 644 -47.37 -3.55 -5.44
N THR A 645 -47.56 -3.57 -6.75
CA THR A 645 -47.94 -2.40 -7.55
C THR A 645 -49.15 -2.76 -8.40
N VAL A 646 -50.10 -1.83 -8.52
CA VAL A 646 -51.23 -1.90 -9.44
C VAL A 646 -51.23 -0.64 -10.28
N ASP A 647 -51.25 -0.77 -11.60
CA ASP A 647 -51.19 0.34 -12.55
C ASP A 647 -50.04 1.33 -12.30
N ASP A 648 -48.84 0.80 -11.98
CA ASP A 648 -47.64 1.54 -11.58
C ASP A 648 -47.74 2.32 -10.25
N GLU A 649 -48.85 2.18 -9.50
CA GLU A 649 -48.98 2.73 -8.16
C GLU A 649 -48.63 1.68 -7.09
N VAL A 650 -47.99 2.14 -6.02
CA VAL A 650 -47.58 1.28 -4.88
C VAL A 650 -48.81 0.93 -4.03
N GLU A 651 -49.16 -0.34 -3.97
CA GLU A 651 -50.29 -0.86 -3.15
C GLU A 651 -49.81 -1.35 -1.77
N ALA A 652 -48.64 -1.99 -1.73
CA ALA A 652 -48.05 -2.46 -0.48
C ALA A 652 -46.52 -2.30 -0.51
N TYR A 653 -45.94 -1.93 0.62
CA TYR A 653 -44.51 -1.77 0.77
C TYR A 653 -44.02 -2.20 2.16
N THR A 654 -42.80 -2.59 2.23
CA THR A 654 -42.13 -2.92 3.48
C THR A 654 -41.13 -1.81 3.81
N ILE A 655 -41.13 -1.36 5.07
CA ILE A 655 -40.09 -0.56 5.67
C ILE A 655 -39.19 -1.48 6.49
N GLU A 656 -37.92 -1.54 6.13
CA GLU A 656 -36.88 -2.24 6.88
C GLU A 656 -36.02 -1.19 7.61
N GLU A 657 -35.97 -1.27 8.94
CA GLU A 657 -35.14 -0.39 9.79
C GLU A 657 -34.07 -1.21 10.47
N GLY A 658 -32.81 -0.78 10.36
CA GLY A 658 -31.66 -1.46 10.94
C GLY A 658 -30.82 -0.53 11.81
N ALA A 659 -30.30 -1.07 12.90
CA ALA A 659 -29.27 -0.44 13.68
C ALA A 659 -28.29 -1.54 14.13
N GLN A 660 -27.02 -1.40 13.75
CA GLN A 660 -25.97 -2.31 14.17
C GLN A 660 -24.83 -1.53 14.81
N TRP A 661 -24.40 -1.98 15.95
CA TRP A 661 -23.20 -1.50 16.61
C TRP A 661 -22.24 -2.68 16.86
N VAL A 662 -20.95 -2.49 16.49
CA VAL A 662 -19.88 -3.44 16.76
C VAL A 662 -18.66 -2.69 17.28
N SER A 663 -18.09 -3.22 18.36
CA SER A 663 -16.81 -2.75 18.92
C SER A 663 -15.83 -3.89 19.00
N THR A 664 -14.63 -3.69 18.46
CA THR A 664 -13.57 -4.71 18.46
C THR A 664 -12.31 -4.19 19.14
N TRP A 665 -11.60 -5.11 19.79
CA TRP A 665 -10.27 -4.92 20.34
C TRP A 665 -9.33 -5.87 19.61
N ARG A 666 -8.18 -5.35 19.21
CA ARG A 666 -7.24 -6.08 18.36
C ARG A 666 -5.84 -6.12 18.95
N HIS A 667 -5.13 -7.19 18.64
CA HIS A 667 -3.70 -7.33 18.83
C HIS A 667 -3.09 -7.70 17.48
N LEU A 668 -2.30 -6.79 16.92
CA LEU A 668 -1.69 -6.91 15.61
C LEU A 668 -0.20 -7.25 15.76
N SER A 669 0.23 -8.26 15.03
CA SER A 669 1.61 -8.46 14.63
C SER A 669 1.68 -8.59 13.12
N LEU A 670 2.85 -8.54 12.51
CA LEU A 670 2.97 -8.56 11.05
C LEU A 670 2.45 -9.87 10.44
N ASN A 671 2.57 -10.98 11.15
CA ASN A 671 2.17 -12.32 10.72
C ASN A 671 0.88 -12.84 11.34
N ARG A 672 0.25 -12.09 12.23
CA ARG A 672 -0.92 -12.54 12.97
C ARG A 672 -1.77 -11.38 13.45
N ARG A 673 -3.06 -11.46 13.20
CA ARG A 673 -4.09 -10.55 13.71
C ARG A 673 -5.03 -11.33 14.60
N PHE A 674 -5.08 -10.97 15.86
CA PHE A 674 -6.07 -11.46 16.79
C PHE A 674 -7.01 -10.31 17.14
N TYR A 675 -8.31 -10.57 17.15
CA TYR A 675 -9.31 -9.62 17.62
C TYR A 675 -10.43 -10.33 18.34
N TRP A 676 -11.06 -9.62 19.21
CA TRP A 676 -12.33 -9.99 19.82
C TRP A 676 -13.21 -8.76 19.92
N GLY A 677 -14.51 -8.95 20.03
CA GLY A 677 -15.43 -7.83 20.09
C GLY A 677 -16.81 -8.24 20.54
N LEU A 678 -17.61 -7.22 20.73
CA LEU A 678 -19.02 -7.36 21.08
C LEU A 678 -19.83 -6.37 20.24
N GLY A 679 -21.10 -6.67 20.05
CA GLY A 679 -22.01 -5.82 19.31
C GLY A 679 -23.46 -6.21 19.51
N GLY A 680 -24.34 -5.45 18.90
CA GLY A 680 -25.75 -5.71 18.83
C GLY A 680 -26.31 -5.28 17.49
N ALA A 681 -27.32 -5.99 17.03
CA ALA A 681 -28.11 -5.66 15.85
C ALA A 681 -29.58 -5.60 16.24
N LEU A 682 -30.27 -4.63 15.68
CA LEU A 682 -31.71 -4.48 15.71
C LEU A 682 -32.17 -4.33 14.28
N GLU A 683 -33.09 -5.18 13.86
CA GLU A 683 -33.76 -5.09 12.57
C GLU A 683 -35.27 -5.10 12.81
N ARG A 684 -35.98 -4.21 12.15
CA ARG A 684 -37.44 -4.11 12.22
C ARG A 684 -38.00 -4.07 10.81
N GLU A 685 -38.85 -5.00 10.50
CA GLU A 685 -39.58 -5.05 9.25
C GLU A 685 -41.05 -4.74 9.49
N ARG A 686 -41.61 -3.74 8.75
CA ARG A 686 -43.00 -3.37 8.80
C ARG A 686 -43.61 -3.39 7.41
N LEU A 687 -44.62 -4.23 7.23
CA LEU A 687 -45.41 -4.26 5.99
C LEU A 687 -46.56 -3.27 6.10
N HIS A 688 -46.61 -2.36 5.17
CA HIS A 688 -47.63 -1.30 5.08
C HIS A 688 -48.50 -1.49 3.83
N ARG A 689 -49.79 -1.19 3.95
CA ARG A 689 -50.61 -0.87 2.79
C ARG A 689 -50.45 0.62 2.48
N ALA A 690 -50.33 0.98 1.22
CA ALA A 690 -50.19 2.38 0.80
C ALA A 690 -51.42 3.20 1.27
N GLY A 691 -51.15 4.33 1.95
CA GLY A 691 -52.21 5.15 2.57
C GLY A 691 -53.05 4.45 3.65
N GLY A 692 -52.63 3.27 4.14
CA GLY A 692 -53.36 2.43 5.09
C GLY A 692 -52.56 2.03 6.31
N PRO A 693 -53.09 1.09 7.13
CA PRO A 693 -52.41 0.66 8.35
C PRO A 693 -51.24 -0.27 8.07
N THR A 694 -50.36 -0.44 9.07
CA THR A 694 -49.38 -1.49 9.12
C THR A 694 -50.06 -2.86 9.18
N LEU A 695 -49.69 -3.75 8.26
CA LEU A 695 -50.27 -5.09 8.15
C LEU A 695 -49.55 -6.11 9.04
N SER A 696 -48.24 -5.99 9.15
CA SER A 696 -47.43 -6.82 10.04
C SER A 696 -46.18 -6.06 10.49
N GLU A 697 -45.69 -6.42 11.66
CA GLU A 697 -44.42 -5.93 12.21
C GLU A 697 -43.65 -7.11 12.77
N GLN A 698 -42.36 -7.17 12.44
CA GLN A 698 -41.41 -8.18 12.93
C GLN A 698 -40.16 -7.48 13.42
N ASP A 699 -39.80 -7.75 14.65
CA ASP A 699 -38.56 -7.23 15.25
C ASP A 699 -37.54 -8.36 15.41
N GLU A 700 -36.32 -8.14 14.96
CA GLU A 700 -35.17 -8.99 15.21
C GLU A 700 -34.16 -8.23 16.04
N ARG A 701 -33.68 -8.84 17.11
CA ARG A 701 -32.73 -8.22 18.02
C ARG A 701 -31.71 -9.25 18.45
N VAL A 702 -30.45 -8.91 18.28
CA VAL A 702 -29.33 -9.81 18.55
C VAL A 702 -28.26 -9.07 19.34
N LEU A 703 -27.77 -9.71 20.39
CA LEU A 703 -26.49 -9.36 21.03
C LEU A 703 -25.47 -10.42 20.68
N GLY A 704 -24.24 -10.02 20.39
CA GLY A 704 -23.24 -10.95 19.93
C GLY A 704 -21.83 -10.66 20.41
N LEU A 705 -21.06 -11.75 20.52
CA LEU A 705 -19.63 -11.75 20.72
C LEU A 705 -18.98 -12.27 19.44
N VAL A 706 -17.83 -11.71 19.10
CA VAL A 706 -17.01 -12.13 17.98
C VAL A 706 -15.56 -12.28 18.42
N ALA A 707 -14.89 -13.30 17.91
CA ALA A 707 -13.44 -13.45 18.04
C ALA A 707 -12.86 -13.93 16.71
N GLY A 708 -11.65 -13.52 16.41
CA GLY A 708 -10.99 -13.91 15.18
C GLY A 708 -9.48 -13.98 15.29
N LEU A 709 -8.92 -14.93 14.56
CA LEU A 709 -7.50 -15.08 14.31
C LEU A 709 -7.29 -15.08 12.81
N ASP A 710 -6.43 -14.18 12.30
CA ASP A 710 -6.11 -14.10 10.89
C ASP A 710 -4.59 -14.08 10.70
N THR A 711 -4.07 -15.07 10.00
CA THR A 711 -2.67 -15.22 9.61
C THR A 711 -2.50 -15.21 8.09
N ARG A 712 -3.55 -14.85 7.35
CA ARG A 712 -3.53 -14.84 5.89
C ARG A 712 -2.57 -13.80 5.37
N ARG A 713 -1.85 -14.16 4.31
CA ARG A 713 -0.90 -13.31 3.62
C ARG A 713 -1.22 -13.27 2.12
N ALA A 714 -1.39 -12.08 1.60
CA ALA A 714 -1.41 -11.83 0.16
C ALA A 714 -0.03 -11.36 -0.28
N GLN A 715 0.47 -11.89 -1.37
CA GLN A 715 1.74 -11.51 -1.93
C GLN A 715 1.54 -10.67 -3.18
N TRP A 716 2.59 -9.95 -3.60
CA TRP A 716 2.51 -8.94 -4.66
C TRP A 716 1.92 -9.49 -5.97
N LEU A 717 2.32 -10.70 -6.37
CA LEU A 717 1.86 -11.35 -7.58
C LEU A 717 0.70 -12.35 -7.36
N SER A 718 0.24 -12.56 -6.12
CA SER A 718 -0.84 -13.52 -5.84
C SER A 718 -2.23 -12.95 -6.12
N GLU A 719 -3.16 -13.85 -6.42
CA GLU A 719 -4.59 -13.57 -6.56
C GLU A 719 -5.28 -13.62 -5.18
N GLY A 720 -5.13 -12.55 -4.38
CA GLY A 720 -5.62 -12.50 -3.02
C GLY A 720 -4.73 -13.29 -2.05
N PRO A 721 -5.24 -13.70 -0.88
CA PRO A 721 -4.47 -14.47 0.08
C PRO A 721 -3.93 -15.76 -0.51
N SER A 722 -2.61 -16.00 -0.39
CA SER A 722 -1.93 -17.17 -0.96
C SER A 722 -1.52 -18.18 0.10
N GLN A 723 -1.39 -17.76 1.36
CA GLN A 723 -1.01 -18.64 2.47
C GLN A 723 -1.61 -18.17 3.80
N GLY A 724 -1.64 -19.06 4.79
CA GLY A 724 -2.15 -18.79 6.13
C GLY A 724 -3.62 -19.13 6.29
N MET A 725 -4.17 -18.83 7.46
CA MET A 725 -5.55 -19.15 7.80
C MET A 725 -6.26 -17.98 8.47
N GLN A 726 -7.58 -18.02 8.39
CA GLN A 726 -8.48 -17.19 9.19
C GLN A 726 -9.47 -18.07 9.92
N VAL A 727 -9.72 -17.78 11.20
CA VAL A 727 -10.79 -18.37 11.98
C VAL A 727 -11.61 -17.22 12.57
N ARG A 728 -12.92 -17.28 12.42
CA ARG A 728 -13.87 -16.35 13.03
C ARG A 728 -14.89 -17.15 13.83
N LEU A 729 -15.15 -16.73 15.05
CA LEU A 729 -16.10 -17.32 15.99
C LEU A 729 -17.14 -16.28 16.34
N PHE A 730 -18.41 -16.65 16.29
CA PHE A 730 -19.53 -15.81 16.67
C PHE A 730 -20.38 -16.55 17.68
N ALA A 731 -20.83 -15.84 18.70
CA ALA A 731 -21.84 -16.30 19.63
C ALA A 731 -22.90 -15.19 19.75
N GLU A 732 -24.11 -15.49 19.41
CA GLU A 732 -25.22 -14.53 19.31
C GLU A 732 -26.38 -15.03 20.17
N THR A 733 -27.10 -14.11 20.79
CA THR A 733 -28.32 -14.41 21.56
C THR A 733 -29.42 -13.40 21.24
N SER A 734 -30.64 -13.90 21.12
CA SER A 734 -31.85 -13.10 21.05
C SER A 734 -32.77 -13.35 22.28
N HIS A 735 -32.33 -14.18 23.24
CA HIS A 735 -33.08 -14.43 24.45
C HIS A 735 -33.38 -13.16 25.24
N GLY A 736 -34.64 -13.01 25.63
CA GLY A 736 -35.11 -11.91 26.46
C GLY A 736 -35.12 -10.51 25.78
N LEU A 737 -34.84 -10.45 24.49
CA LEU A 737 -34.80 -9.21 23.72
C LEU A 737 -36.14 -8.86 23.07
N HIS A 738 -37.19 -9.66 23.29
CA HIS A 738 -38.51 -9.47 22.65
C HIS A 738 -38.40 -9.41 21.11
N ALA A 739 -37.62 -10.33 20.54
CA ALA A 739 -37.46 -10.50 19.10
C ALA A 739 -38.42 -11.54 18.54
N ALA A 740 -38.62 -11.54 17.22
CA ALA A 740 -39.44 -12.54 16.52
C ALA A 740 -38.87 -13.96 16.68
N TYR A 741 -37.55 -14.05 16.70
CA TYR A 741 -36.80 -15.27 17.04
C TYR A 741 -36.21 -15.15 18.44
N SER A 742 -36.17 -16.27 19.19
CA SER A 742 -35.61 -16.29 20.53
C SER A 742 -34.70 -17.48 20.71
N GLY A 743 -33.39 -17.28 20.72
CA GLY A 743 -32.46 -18.41 20.88
C GLY A 743 -31.00 -17.98 20.74
N ASP A 744 -30.13 -18.93 21.06
CA ASP A 744 -28.70 -18.80 20.90
C ASP A 744 -28.25 -19.32 19.52
N VAL A 745 -27.30 -18.62 18.93
CA VAL A 745 -26.68 -18.98 17.65
C VAL A 745 -25.17 -18.96 17.81
N TYR A 746 -24.53 -20.02 17.37
CA TYR A 746 -23.06 -20.12 17.33
C TYR A 746 -22.61 -20.37 15.90
N ARG A 747 -21.52 -19.72 15.49
CA ARG A 747 -21.02 -19.82 14.12
C ARG A 747 -19.50 -19.84 14.11
N VAL A 748 -18.94 -20.74 13.30
CA VAL A 748 -17.50 -20.82 13.01
C VAL A 748 -17.29 -20.66 11.53
N ASP A 749 -16.40 -19.77 11.15
CA ASP A 749 -15.95 -19.59 9.78
C ASP A 749 -14.43 -19.79 9.75
N TRP A 750 -13.96 -20.82 9.08
CA TRP A 750 -12.56 -21.16 8.95
C TRP A 750 -12.15 -21.16 7.48
N ARG A 751 -11.04 -20.51 7.18
CA ARG A 751 -10.44 -20.42 5.85
C ARG A 751 -8.97 -20.75 5.94
N LEU A 752 -8.46 -21.46 4.94
CA LEU A 752 -7.07 -21.89 4.89
C LEU A 752 -6.56 -21.78 3.45
N HIS A 753 -5.35 -21.25 3.26
CA HIS A 753 -4.75 -21.04 1.96
C HIS A 753 -3.36 -21.69 1.92
N PHE A 754 -3.10 -22.44 0.86
CA PHE A 754 -1.81 -23.09 0.60
C PHE A 754 -1.26 -22.66 -0.76
N PRO A 755 -0.05 -22.10 -0.81
CA PRO A 755 0.62 -21.88 -2.08
C PRO A 755 1.12 -23.22 -2.65
N LEU A 756 0.82 -23.46 -3.92
CA LEU A 756 1.34 -24.58 -4.71
C LEU A 756 2.06 -24.02 -5.93
N GLY A 757 3.33 -23.63 -5.75
CA GLY A 757 4.08 -22.86 -6.72
C GLY A 757 3.44 -21.49 -6.96
N ARG A 758 2.98 -21.24 -8.20
CA ARG A 758 2.25 -20.01 -8.57
C ARG A 758 0.75 -20.08 -8.32
N THR A 759 0.22 -21.26 -8.02
CA THR A 759 -1.20 -21.52 -7.78
C THR A 759 -1.52 -21.53 -6.30
N VAL A 760 -2.79 -21.37 -5.94
CA VAL A 760 -3.25 -21.38 -4.56
C VAL A 760 -4.40 -22.36 -4.41
N VAL A 761 -4.31 -23.24 -3.44
CA VAL A 761 -5.42 -24.08 -2.99
C VAL A 761 -6.01 -23.46 -1.73
N SER A 762 -7.32 -23.27 -1.70
CA SER A 762 -8.05 -22.70 -0.59
C SER A 762 -9.12 -23.65 -0.09
N LEU A 763 -9.21 -23.78 1.23
CA LEU A 763 -10.27 -24.51 1.92
C LEU A 763 -11.09 -23.50 2.74
N ARG A 764 -12.41 -23.61 2.69
CA ARG A 764 -13.32 -22.90 3.57
C ARG A 764 -14.22 -23.90 4.26
N TRP A 765 -14.46 -23.69 5.55
CA TRP A 765 -15.40 -24.46 6.33
C TRP A 765 -16.24 -23.50 7.18
N ASN A 766 -17.56 -23.61 7.01
CA ASN A 766 -18.51 -22.91 7.84
C ASN A 766 -19.32 -23.94 8.62
N GLU A 767 -19.48 -23.73 9.92
CA GLU A 767 -20.33 -24.53 10.78
C GLU A 767 -21.19 -23.59 11.60
N ALA A 768 -22.48 -23.85 11.68
CA ALA A 768 -23.40 -23.01 12.42
C ALA A 768 -24.44 -23.83 13.18
N TRP A 769 -24.75 -23.36 14.38
CA TRP A 769 -25.69 -24.01 15.30
C TRP A 769 -26.64 -22.97 15.87
N GLY A 770 -27.95 -23.15 15.65
CA GLY A 770 -29.01 -22.38 16.25
C GLY A 770 -29.88 -23.26 17.17
N GLU A 771 -30.49 -22.66 18.15
CA GLU A 771 -31.59 -23.25 18.90
C GLU A 771 -32.83 -23.37 18.03
N PRO A 772 -33.83 -24.22 18.40
CA PRO A 772 -35.03 -24.43 17.58
C PRO A 772 -35.86 -23.16 17.31
N ASP A 773 -35.82 -22.22 18.26
CA ASP A 773 -36.57 -20.97 18.18
C ASP A 773 -35.71 -19.79 17.62
N ALA A 774 -34.42 -20.06 17.31
CA ALA A 774 -33.57 -19.08 16.65
C ALA A 774 -33.89 -18.96 15.17
N GLU A 775 -33.48 -17.86 14.55
CA GLU A 775 -33.59 -17.68 13.12
C GLU A 775 -32.82 -18.77 12.36
N PRO A 776 -33.47 -19.46 11.38
CA PRO A 776 -32.83 -20.54 10.65
C PRO A 776 -31.75 -20.04 9.69
N PHE A 777 -30.75 -20.89 9.44
CA PHE A 777 -29.75 -20.69 8.40
C PHE A 777 -30.28 -21.13 7.04
N GLN A 778 -29.82 -20.44 5.99
CA GLN A 778 -30.14 -20.77 4.61
C GLN A 778 -28.86 -20.95 3.79
N LEU A 779 -28.81 -22.01 2.97
CA LEU A 779 -27.77 -22.19 1.97
C LEU A 779 -28.33 -21.95 0.58
N GLY A 780 -27.49 -21.39 -0.30
CA GLY A 780 -27.82 -21.13 -1.70
C GLY A 780 -27.22 -19.82 -2.22
N GLY A 781 -27.40 -19.58 -3.50
CA GLY A 781 -26.84 -18.41 -4.14
C GLY A 781 -25.32 -18.52 -4.39
N SER A 782 -24.81 -17.46 -4.99
CA SER A 782 -23.39 -17.40 -5.40
C SER A 782 -22.50 -16.53 -4.49
N ASP A 783 -23.09 -15.73 -3.60
CA ASP A 783 -22.35 -14.79 -2.76
C ASP A 783 -22.98 -14.70 -1.35
N SER A 784 -22.12 -14.84 -0.34
CA SER A 784 -22.53 -14.73 1.07
C SER A 784 -21.65 -13.78 1.87
N ASP A 785 -20.61 -13.23 1.25
CA ASP A 785 -19.69 -12.34 1.96
C ASP A 785 -20.12 -10.87 1.79
N PRO A 786 -20.53 -10.20 2.87
CA PRO A 786 -20.79 -8.78 2.81
C PRO A 786 -19.49 -7.98 2.59
N PRO A 787 -19.54 -6.87 1.86
CA PRO A 787 -18.37 -6.05 1.54
C PRO A 787 -17.89 -5.20 2.72
N THR A 788 -17.97 -5.70 3.95
CA THR A 788 -17.57 -4.94 5.15
C THR A 788 -16.29 -5.49 5.75
N LEU A 789 -15.47 -4.60 6.27
CA LEU A 789 -14.22 -4.93 6.94
C LEU A 789 -14.44 -5.47 8.36
N LEU A 790 -15.54 -5.11 9.00
CA LEU A 790 -15.87 -5.52 10.37
C LEU A 790 -16.80 -6.74 10.37
N PRO A 791 -16.74 -7.55 11.42
CA PRO A 791 -17.63 -8.69 11.57
C PRO A 791 -19.10 -8.27 11.56
N ILE A 792 -19.94 -9.00 10.83
CA ILE A 792 -21.36 -8.78 10.79
C ILE A 792 -22.05 -9.81 11.69
N LEU A 793 -22.85 -9.29 12.62
CA LEU A 793 -23.80 -10.08 13.39
C LEU A 793 -25.03 -10.38 12.53
N ASN A 794 -25.82 -11.36 12.96
CA ASN A 794 -27.08 -11.76 12.29
C ASN A 794 -26.92 -12.26 10.84
N GLN A 795 -25.76 -12.83 10.47
CA GLN A 795 -25.60 -13.46 9.17
C GLN A 795 -26.15 -14.89 9.19
N ARG A 796 -27.18 -15.16 8.38
CA ARG A 796 -27.82 -16.48 8.29
C ARG A 796 -27.62 -17.15 6.94
N ASP A 797 -27.21 -16.41 5.92
CA ASP A 797 -27.05 -16.88 4.55
C ASP A 797 -25.62 -17.37 4.28
N PHE A 798 -25.51 -18.55 3.65
CA PHE A 798 -24.25 -19.12 3.18
C PHE A 798 -24.35 -19.49 1.70
N ALA A 799 -23.39 -19.09 0.89
CA ALA A 799 -23.37 -19.39 -0.54
C ALA A 799 -23.06 -20.86 -0.80
N LEU A 800 -24.00 -21.56 -1.43
CA LEU A 800 -23.81 -22.87 -2.03
C LEU A 800 -24.05 -22.76 -3.53
N ARG A 801 -22.96 -22.67 -4.30
CA ARG A 801 -23.03 -22.39 -5.74
C ARG A 801 -23.67 -23.56 -6.50
N GLY A 802 -24.57 -23.23 -7.44
CA GLY A 802 -25.38 -24.23 -8.18
C GLY A 802 -26.75 -24.53 -7.55
N TYR A 803 -27.13 -23.74 -6.52
CA TYR A 803 -28.47 -23.79 -5.90
C TYR A 803 -29.00 -22.36 -5.75
N GLY A 804 -30.32 -22.21 -5.96
CA GLY A 804 -30.97 -20.92 -5.80
C GLY A 804 -30.95 -20.41 -4.35
N SER A 805 -30.98 -19.08 -4.16
CA SER A 805 -31.29 -18.51 -2.85
C SER A 805 -32.77 -18.77 -2.52
N GLY A 806 -33.06 -19.25 -1.31
CA GLY A 806 -34.43 -19.57 -0.90
C GLY A 806 -34.86 -21.01 -1.21
N GLU A 807 -33.94 -21.92 -1.53
CA GLU A 807 -34.23 -23.34 -1.71
C GLU A 807 -34.74 -23.94 -0.37
N PRO A 808 -36.03 -24.42 -0.30
CA PRO A 808 -36.60 -24.86 0.97
C PRO A 808 -35.91 -26.08 1.61
N SER A 809 -35.25 -26.92 0.80
CA SER A 809 -34.47 -28.06 1.28
C SER A 809 -33.18 -27.66 2.00
N LEU A 810 -32.72 -26.43 1.81
CA LEU A 810 -31.48 -25.87 2.36
C LEU A 810 -31.74 -24.84 3.48
N LEU A 811 -32.81 -25.04 4.27
CA LEU A 811 -33.19 -24.21 5.41
C LEU A 811 -33.24 -25.01 6.71
N GLY A 812 -32.53 -24.54 7.74
CA GLY A 812 -32.47 -25.25 9.01
C GLY A 812 -31.72 -24.51 10.12
N HIS A 813 -31.80 -25.04 11.35
CA HIS A 813 -31.12 -24.47 12.53
C HIS A 813 -29.69 -25.02 12.71
N ARG A 814 -29.28 -25.87 11.81
CA ARG A 814 -27.91 -26.37 11.69
C ARG A 814 -27.47 -26.09 10.26
N ALA A 815 -26.25 -25.63 10.08
CA ALA A 815 -25.70 -25.42 8.76
C ALA A 815 -24.24 -25.86 8.72
N ARG A 816 -23.84 -26.46 7.61
CA ARG A 816 -22.47 -26.85 7.34
C ARG A 816 -22.15 -26.64 5.87
N LEU A 817 -21.03 -26.00 5.60
CA LEU A 817 -20.56 -25.74 4.24
C LEU A 817 -19.05 -25.94 4.18
N GLY A 818 -18.60 -26.83 3.31
CA GLY A 818 -17.21 -26.99 2.91
C GLY A 818 -17.00 -26.52 1.49
N THR A 819 -15.94 -25.75 1.24
CA THR A 819 -15.56 -25.28 -0.07
C THR A 819 -14.09 -25.58 -0.33
N LEU A 820 -13.78 -26.19 -1.47
CA LEU A 820 -12.42 -26.35 -2.00
C LEU A 820 -12.30 -25.50 -3.25
N GLU A 821 -11.27 -24.65 -3.32
CA GLU A 821 -10.96 -23.85 -4.48
C GLU A 821 -9.50 -24.04 -4.92
N TRP A 822 -9.27 -24.07 -6.22
CA TRP A 822 -7.96 -24.06 -6.83
C TRP A 822 -7.83 -22.88 -7.80
N ARG A 823 -7.06 -21.87 -7.39
CA ARG A 823 -6.80 -20.66 -8.17
C ARG A 823 -5.52 -20.79 -8.97
N VAL A 824 -5.64 -20.64 -10.27
CA VAL A 824 -4.55 -20.81 -11.24
C VAL A 824 -4.38 -19.52 -12.02
N PRO A 825 -3.25 -18.79 -11.88
CA PRO A 825 -2.93 -17.65 -12.72
C PRO A 825 -2.73 -18.12 -14.17
N LEU A 826 -3.41 -17.46 -15.10
CA LEU A 826 -3.34 -17.81 -16.53
C LEU A 826 -2.35 -16.92 -17.26
N LYS A 827 -2.53 -15.60 -17.18
CA LYS A 827 -1.72 -14.63 -17.90
C LYS A 827 -1.77 -13.25 -17.24
N ASP A 828 -0.59 -12.65 -17.10
CA ASP A 828 -0.45 -11.23 -16.84
C ASP A 828 -0.52 -10.49 -18.18
N LEU A 829 -1.52 -9.67 -18.39
CA LEU A 829 -1.72 -8.94 -19.63
C LEU A 829 -1.14 -7.54 -19.54
N ASP A 830 -1.38 -6.86 -18.43
CA ASP A 830 -0.93 -5.50 -18.12
C ASP A 830 -1.08 -4.55 -19.31
N ARG A 831 -2.32 -4.41 -19.81
CA ARG A 831 -2.66 -3.54 -20.93
C ARG A 831 -3.85 -2.65 -20.56
N HIS A 832 -3.67 -1.36 -20.77
CA HIS A 832 -4.72 -0.39 -20.54
C HIS A 832 -4.77 0.63 -21.69
N GLY A 833 -5.87 0.60 -22.44
CA GLY A 833 -6.09 1.50 -23.57
C GLY A 833 -6.29 2.95 -23.13
N MET A 834 -6.06 3.87 -24.05
CA MET A 834 -6.36 5.29 -23.84
C MET A 834 -7.77 5.64 -24.30
N VAL A 835 -8.26 4.99 -25.36
CA VAL A 835 -9.60 5.18 -25.92
C VAL A 835 -10.11 3.84 -26.46
N PRO A 836 -11.07 3.18 -25.81
CA PRO A 836 -11.65 3.55 -24.50
C PRO A 836 -10.65 3.35 -23.36
N PRO A 837 -10.78 4.08 -22.25
CA PRO A 837 -9.90 3.92 -21.09
C PRO A 837 -10.31 2.69 -20.27
N VAL A 838 -10.02 1.52 -20.79
CA VAL A 838 -10.30 0.22 -20.17
C VAL A 838 -9.04 -0.63 -20.23
N GLY A 839 -8.74 -1.29 -19.15
CA GLY A 839 -7.57 -2.13 -19.01
C GLY A 839 -7.86 -3.45 -18.33
N PHE A 840 -6.97 -4.42 -18.59
CA PHE A 840 -6.94 -5.74 -17.97
C PHE A 840 -5.53 -5.99 -17.45
N ASN A 841 -5.41 -6.28 -16.17
CA ASN A 841 -4.10 -6.54 -15.59
C ASN A 841 -3.77 -8.03 -15.66
N ARG A 842 -4.65 -8.88 -15.18
CA ARG A 842 -4.40 -10.31 -15.06
C ARG A 842 -5.65 -11.13 -15.32
N PHE A 843 -5.45 -12.33 -15.83
CA PHE A 843 -6.46 -13.38 -15.89
C PHE A 843 -6.03 -14.57 -15.04
N ALA A 844 -6.96 -15.07 -14.25
CA ALA A 844 -6.83 -16.28 -13.46
C ALA A 844 -8.09 -17.13 -13.58
N MET A 845 -7.95 -18.43 -13.35
CA MET A 845 -9.04 -19.39 -13.31
C MET A 845 -9.19 -19.89 -11.87
N ASN A 846 -10.42 -20.04 -11.40
CA ASN A 846 -10.75 -20.70 -10.16
C ASN A 846 -11.62 -21.92 -10.43
N LEU A 847 -11.17 -23.09 -10.04
CA LEU A 847 -11.97 -24.31 -10.00
C LEU A 847 -12.48 -24.49 -8.58
N PHE A 848 -13.76 -24.79 -8.42
CA PHE A 848 -14.34 -24.93 -7.09
C PHE A 848 -15.24 -26.16 -6.96
N PHE A 849 -15.31 -26.63 -5.72
CA PHE A 849 -16.23 -27.67 -5.25
C PHE A 849 -16.79 -27.26 -3.90
N ASP A 850 -18.14 -27.17 -3.84
CA ASP A 850 -18.89 -26.87 -2.64
C ASP A 850 -19.65 -28.10 -2.19
N VAL A 851 -19.74 -28.32 -0.88
CA VAL A 851 -20.59 -29.33 -0.27
C VAL A 851 -21.20 -28.78 1.01
N GLY A 852 -22.52 -28.82 1.13
CA GLY A 852 -23.18 -28.25 2.31
C GLY A 852 -24.62 -28.68 2.46
N ASP A 853 -25.15 -28.39 3.63
CA ASP A 853 -26.56 -28.60 3.97
C ASP A 853 -26.98 -27.65 5.11
N ALA A 854 -28.26 -27.36 5.16
CA ALA A 854 -28.90 -26.73 6.32
C ALA A 854 -30.11 -27.61 6.74
N TRP A 855 -30.09 -28.10 7.97
CA TRP A 855 -31.05 -29.08 8.44
C TRP A 855 -31.64 -28.72 9.80
N ARG A 856 -32.79 -29.34 10.14
CA ARG A 856 -33.43 -29.15 11.43
C ARG A 856 -32.70 -29.95 12.53
N ARG A 857 -32.71 -29.44 13.74
CA ARG A 857 -32.13 -30.13 14.88
C ARG A 857 -32.77 -31.53 15.04
N GLY A 858 -31.95 -32.57 15.14
CA GLY A 858 -32.39 -33.96 15.27
C GLY A 858 -32.60 -34.68 13.93
N ALA A 859 -32.54 -34.01 12.82
CA ALA A 859 -32.47 -34.63 11.50
C ALA A 859 -31.01 -34.93 11.12
N GLU A 860 -30.82 -35.89 10.23
CA GLU A 860 -29.52 -36.12 9.60
C GLU A 860 -29.33 -35.17 8.41
N PRO A 861 -28.11 -34.69 8.16
CA PRO A 861 -27.81 -33.81 7.01
C PRO A 861 -27.93 -34.59 5.69
N ASP A 862 -28.53 -33.95 4.68
CA ASP A 862 -28.53 -34.43 3.30
C ASP A 862 -27.66 -33.51 2.45
N TYR A 863 -26.38 -33.86 2.32
CA TYR A 863 -25.40 -32.94 1.71
C TYR A 863 -25.60 -32.73 0.21
N HIS A 864 -25.75 -31.48 -0.16
CA HIS A 864 -25.84 -30.99 -1.53
C HIS A 864 -24.47 -30.57 -2.04
N ARG A 865 -24.17 -30.92 -3.29
CA ARG A 865 -22.85 -30.71 -3.93
C ARG A 865 -22.96 -29.77 -5.13
N GLY A 866 -22.13 -28.75 -5.14
CA GLY A 866 -21.96 -27.81 -6.26
C GLY A 866 -20.53 -27.78 -6.77
N PHE A 867 -20.33 -27.62 -8.04
CA PHE A 867 -19.00 -27.46 -8.62
C PHE A 867 -19.05 -26.53 -9.83
N GLY A 868 -17.91 -25.97 -10.18
CA GLY A 868 -17.84 -25.04 -11.30
C GLY A 868 -16.49 -24.45 -11.55
N ILE A 869 -16.52 -23.45 -12.41
CA ILE A 869 -15.35 -22.72 -12.87
C ILE A 869 -15.65 -21.21 -12.85
N GLU A 870 -14.68 -20.42 -12.46
CA GLU A 870 -14.73 -18.95 -12.52
C GLU A 870 -13.52 -18.44 -13.33
N LEU A 871 -13.76 -17.51 -14.24
CA LEU A 871 -12.74 -16.66 -14.82
C LEU A 871 -12.64 -15.40 -13.98
N MET A 872 -11.46 -15.10 -13.51
CA MET A 872 -11.14 -13.96 -12.67
C MET A 872 -10.28 -12.97 -13.45
N SER A 873 -10.55 -11.69 -13.31
CA SER A 873 -9.72 -10.63 -13.88
C SER A 873 -9.81 -9.34 -13.06
N GLU A 874 -8.70 -8.62 -12.94
CA GLU A 874 -8.72 -7.23 -12.51
C GLU A 874 -8.95 -6.35 -13.75
N ILE A 875 -10.11 -5.70 -13.79
CA ILE A 875 -10.49 -4.75 -14.84
C ILE A 875 -10.33 -3.34 -14.30
N ARG A 876 -9.68 -2.49 -15.07
CA ARG A 876 -9.60 -1.05 -14.78
C ARG A 876 -10.49 -0.28 -15.73
N ILE A 877 -11.38 0.56 -15.18
CA ILE A 877 -12.23 1.48 -15.93
C ILE A 877 -11.82 2.89 -15.60
N GLY A 878 -11.56 3.71 -16.60
CA GLY A 878 -10.77 4.92 -16.38
C GLY A 878 -9.37 4.52 -15.92
N TYR A 879 -8.57 5.43 -15.43
CA TYR A 879 -7.19 5.12 -15.00
C TYR A 879 -7.09 4.78 -13.51
N VAL A 880 -8.17 4.92 -12.77
CA VAL A 880 -8.19 4.93 -11.30
C VAL A 880 -9.03 3.79 -10.73
N PHE A 881 -10.05 3.30 -11.45
CA PHE A 881 -11.03 2.36 -10.92
C PHE A 881 -10.65 0.93 -11.27
N GLY A 882 -10.11 0.20 -10.30
CA GLY A 882 -9.85 -1.24 -10.40
C GLY A 882 -10.99 -2.04 -9.77
N TYR A 883 -11.53 -3.01 -10.51
CA TYR A 883 -12.55 -3.95 -10.04
C TYR A 883 -12.05 -5.37 -10.25
N ASP A 884 -12.10 -6.17 -9.19
CA ASP A 884 -11.96 -7.61 -9.31
C ASP A 884 -13.28 -8.18 -9.85
N PHE A 885 -13.18 -8.83 -10.97
CA PHE A 885 -14.28 -9.37 -11.74
C PHE A 885 -14.21 -10.90 -11.75
N ARG A 886 -15.34 -11.57 -11.51
CA ARG A 886 -15.47 -13.02 -11.61
C ARG A 886 -16.68 -13.38 -12.43
N LEU A 887 -16.45 -14.08 -13.52
CA LEU A 887 -17.49 -14.69 -14.32
C LEU A 887 -17.48 -16.19 -14.04
N GLY A 888 -18.55 -16.71 -13.47
CA GLY A 888 -18.64 -18.09 -13.02
C GLY A 888 -19.80 -18.85 -13.66
N VAL A 889 -19.57 -20.17 -13.79
CA VAL A 889 -20.63 -21.15 -14.06
C VAL A 889 -20.55 -22.21 -12.97
N ALA A 890 -21.68 -22.43 -12.29
CA ALA A 890 -21.86 -23.42 -11.26
C ALA A 890 -22.93 -24.44 -11.64
N LYS A 891 -22.76 -25.69 -11.19
CA LYS A 891 -23.75 -26.73 -11.36
C LYS A 891 -23.97 -27.45 -10.03
N GLY A 892 -25.19 -27.42 -9.54
CA GLY A 892 -25.67 -28.29 -8.47
C GLY A 892 -25.92 -29.71 -8.96
N ARG A 893 -25.54 -30.71 -8.17
CA ARG A 893 -25.66 -32.13 -8.57
C ARG A 893 -26.89 -32.80 -7.98
N ASP A 894 -27.27 -32.40 -6.78
CA ASP A 894 -28.32 -33.07 -5.99
C ASP A 894 -29.67 -32.37 -6.15
N GLN A 895 -30.71 -32.76 -5.38
CA GLN A 895 -32.05 -32.20 -5.50
C GLN A 895 -32.04 -30.65 -5.36
N GLY A 896 -32.81 -29.94 -6.16
CA GLY A 896 -32.83 -28.48 -6.23
C GLY A 896 -31.60 -27.87 -6.92
N GLY A 897 -30.66 -28.71 -7.38
CA GLY A 897 -29.47 -28.24 -8.10
C GLY A 897 -29.75 -27.80 -9.52
N GLU A 898 -29.23 -26.67 -9.89
CA GLU A 898 -29.37 -26.07 -11.23
C GLU A 898 -28.01 -25.68 -11.81
N THR A 899 -28.00 -25.33 -13.09
CA THR A 899 -26.84 -24.74 -13.73
C THR A 899 -27.04 -23.24 -13.77
N THR A 900 -26.20 -22.51 -13.04
CA THR A 900 -26.27 -21.04 -12.91
C THR A 900 -25.03 -20.40 -13.48
N ALA A 901 -25.20 -19.34 -14.25
CA ALA A 901 -24.13 -18.42 -14.64
C ALA A 901 -24.25 -17.16 -13.78
N TYR A 902 -23.16 -16.65 -13.27
CA TYR A 902 -23.17 -15.48 -12.40
C TYR A 902 -21.96 -14.58 -12.65
N LEU A 903 -22.17 -13.33 -12.30
CA LEU A 903 -21.14 -12.31 -12.32
C LEU A 903 -20.98 -11.77 -10.90
N ARG A 904 -19.73 -11.71 -10.41
CA ARG A 904 -19.41 -11.05 -9.15
C ARG A 904 -18.41 -9.94 -9.38
N LEU A 905 -18.56 -8.88 -8.61
CA LEU A 905 -17.59 -7.82 -8.48
C LEU A 905 -17.00 -7.90 -7.06
N GLY A 906 -15.67 -7.94 -6.94
CA GLY A 906 -14.96 -8.07 -5.67
C GLY A 906 -14.34 -9.44 -5.42
N ARG A 907 -13.56 -9.54 -4.35
CA ARG A 907 -12.83 -10.76 -3.95
C ARG A 907 -13.68 -11.61 -3.01
N SER A 908 -13.78 -12.91 -3.25
CA SER A 908 -14.59 -13.81 -2.43
C SER A 908 -13.84 -14.54 -1.31
N PHE A 909 -12.54 -14.31 -1.15
CA PHE A 909 -11.76 -14.96 -0.09
C PHE A 909 -10.79 -14.00 0.57
#